data_f75174577228e0daa55818101251d51f
#
_entry.id   f75174577228e0daa55818101251d51f
#
_cell.length_a   1.000
_cell.length_b   1.000
_cell.length_c   1.000
_cell.angle_alpha   90.00
_cell.angle_beta   90.00
_cell.angle_gamma   90.00
#
_symmetry.space_group_name_H-M   'P 1'
#
loop_
_entity.id
_entity.type
_entity.pdbx_description
1 polymer ?
#
loop_
_entity_poly.entity_id
_entity_poly.type
_entity_poly.pdbx_seq_one_letter_code
_entity_poly.pdbx_strand_id
1 'polypeptide(L)'
;MSEPLLLTKLYIPPPRPNIVLRPRLIERLNEGLQRRLTLISAPAGFGKTTLVSEWVAGCERPAAWLSLDEGDNDPTSFLAYLIAALQTIAANIGKGVLAILQSPQPPPIESILIALLNEITTVPDHFILVLDDYHLIDAKPVDEALTFLLEHLPPQMHLVIATREDPHLPLARLRARGQLTEMRAADLRFTPAEAADFLNRVMGLNLSSKDIAALEARTEGWIAGLQLAALSMQGRSDSASFIQAFTGSHRFVLDYLVEEVLQQQPKSIQTFLMRTSILDRMCGPLCDAVLGSPSASGQETAGQETLEYLEHANLFIVPLDNERRWYRYHHLFAELLRQRLLQNGNVAEYHIRASQWYEDNGLDFEAFHHAAAANDVERASRLIQGKGMPLHVRGALVPVLNWLESLPTKALDERPMLWVMFAGALTTAGQTSGVEQKLKAAEDALQGAELDIDTRDILGRIANNRATLAFIQYQPDTAIVQALRALEYLRPDNLPVRNISTWALGAAYQQKGDRTAASMALTEAISISQTIGHTFVTKLATMGLGRVQETENRLYLAAETYRHAVQLFGEYPLPLACEAYLGLARIYYEWNDLYAAEQHGQQSLRLAQQWDRVIDRFIVCEVFLARLKLARGDATGAAAMLAEVEHSVRQHNFVHRIPEVSAAQVLVLLRQGDLAAAAHLAETYPQPISQARVLLAQGDTSAALAVLGSFRQQMEAKGWVDELLKVMVLQAVVLQVQCEKEKAAQVLGEALALAEPGGYVRIFVDEGEAMRWLIEKQSLNRDHPLSGYADKLLAAFTRPVPAPKSTVIHQKADMIEPLSEREMEVLKLLRSELSGP
;
A
#
# COMPACT_ATOMS: atom_id res chain seq x y z
N MET A 1 -14.42 -5.12 3.74
CA MET A 1 -15.18 -4.99 2.48
C MET A 1 -14.42 -3.98 1.64
N SER A 2 -14.07 -4.33 0.41
CA SER A 2 -13.46 -3.37 -0.52
C SER A 2 -14.44 -2.23 -0.75
N GLU A 3 -13.95 -0.99 -0.72
CA GLU A 3 -14.78 0.13 -1.18
C GLU A 3 -15.21 -0.12 -2.62
N PRO A 4 -16.47 0.16 -2.94
CA PRO A 4 -16.90 0.04 -4.32
C PRO A 4 -16.15 1.06 -5.16
N LEU A 5 -15.35 0.57 -6.12
CA LEU A 5 -14.72 1.41 -7.12
C LEU A 5 -15.79 2.00 -8.04
N LEU A 6 -15.67 3.27 -8.36
CA LEU A 6 -16.56 3.94 -9.29
C LEU A 6 -16.27 3.45 -10.72
N LEU A 7 -16.95 2.38 -11.14
CA LEU A 7 -16.71 1.70 -12.42
C LEU A 7 -16.82 2.61 -13.65
N THR A 8 -17.51 3.74 -13.51
CA THR A 8 -17.60 4.75 -14.59
C THR A 8 -16.27 5.39 -14.98
N LYS A 9 -15.23 5.30 -14.11
CA LYS A 9 -13.85 5.69 -14.48
C LYS A 9 -13.23 4.77 -15.52
N LEU A 10 -13.68 3.54 -15.57
CA LEU A 10 -13.13 2.47 -16.41
C LEU A 10 -13.86 2.36 -17.75
N TYR A 11 -14.86 3.21 -17.96
CA TYR A 11 -15.68 3.16 -19.16
C TYR A 11 -14.98 3.87 -20.32
N ILE A 12 -14.88 3.19 -21.46
CA ILE A 12 -14.40 3.79 -22.70
C ILE A 12 -15.51 4.68 -23.26
N PRO A 13 -15.30 6.01 -23.37
CA PRO A 13 -16.33 6.89 -23.92
C PRO A 13 -16.75 6.42 -25.32
N PRO A 14 -18.05 6.27 -25.60
CA PRO A 14 -18.49 5.81 -26.90
C PRO A 14 -18.12 6.82 -28.01
N PRO A 15 -17.72 6.36 -29.19
CA PRO A 15 -17.53 7.24 -30.32
C PRO A 15 -18.85 7.97 -30.66
N ARG A 16 -18.77 9.27 -30.88
CA ARG A 16 -19.97 10.05 -31.23
C ARG A 16 -20.46 9.65 -32.62
N PRO A 17 -21.77 9.57 -32.87
CA PRO A 17 -22.32 9.13 -34.17
C PRO A 17 -21.97 10.05 -35.33
N ASN A 18 -21.75 11.34 -35.05
CA ASN A 18 -21.43 12.36 -36.04
C ASN A 18 -20.09 13.03 -35.70
N ILE A 19 -18.97 12.41 -36.11
CA ILE A 19 -17.64 12.97 -35.95
C ILE A 19 -16.96 13.26 -37.27
N VAL A 20 -15.98 14.11 -37.22
CA VAL A 20 -15.04 14.34 -38.35
C VAL A 20 -13.98 13.27 -38.29
N LEU A 21 -13.92 12.40 -39.28
CA LEU A 21 -12.87 11.39 -39.38
C LEU A 21 -11.50 12.02 -39.58
N ARG A 22 -10.49 11.52 -38.85
CA ARG A 22 -9.12 12.05 -38.86
C ARG A 22 -8.08 10.97 -39.17
N PRO A 23 -8.09 10.38 -40.39
CA PRO A 23 -7.26 9.23 -40.75
C PRO A 23 -5.77 9.44 -40.42
N ARG A 24 -5.23 10.63 -40.71
CA ARG A 24 -3.84 11.00 -40.45
C ARG A 24 -3.41 10.81 -38.97
N LEU A 25 -4.34 11.03 -38.02
CA LEU A 25 -4.06 10.85 -36.59
C LEU A 25 -4.22 9.39 -36.15
N ILE A 26 -5.22 8.71 -36.72
CA ILE A 26 -5.43 7.28 -36.46
C ILE A 26 -4.22 6.47 -36.97
N GLU A 27 -3.69 6.77 -38.15
CA GLU A 27 -2.47 6.15 -38.70
C GLU A 27 -1.29 6.33 -37.73
N ARG A 28 -1.10 7.58 -37.25
CA ARG A 28 -0.01 7.89 -36.33
C ARG A 28 -0.15 7.19 -34.99
N LEU A 29 -1.38 6.98 -34.48
CA LEU A 29 -1.67 6.18 -33.27
C LEU A 29 -1.32 4.71 -33.51
N ASN A 30 -1.68 4.16 -34.68
CA ASN A 30 -1.36 2.77 -35.05
C ASN A 30 0.15 2.54 -35.15
N GLU A 31 0.90 3.47 -35.75
CA GLU A 31 2.38 3.43 -35.76
C GLU A 31 2.95 3.48 -34.35
N GLY A 32 2.28 4.22 -33.46
CA GLY A 32 2.65 4.34 -32.06
C GLY A 32 2.60 3.04 -31.27
N LEU A 33 1.78 2.07 -31.67
CA LEU A 33 1.62 0.77 -31.00
C LEU A 33 2.90 -0.08 -30.91
N GLN A 34 3.92 0.24 -31.68
CA GLN A 34 5.24 -0.39 -31.62
C GLN A 34 6.17 0.25 -30.57
N ARG A 35 5.71 1.30 -29.90
CA ARG A 35 6.45 2.05 -28.88
C ARG A 35 5.85 1.79 -27.49
N ARG A 36 6.52 2.25 -26.43
CA ARG A 36 6.02 2.09 -25.06
C ARG A 36 4.90 3.05 -24.70
N LEU A 37 5.06 4.33 -25.10
CA LEU A 37 4.15 5.40 -24.72
C LEU A 37 3.67 6.18 -25.96
N THR A 38 2.37 6.44 -26.01
CA THR A 38 1.78 7.50 -26.83
C THR A 38 1.30 8.62 -25.91
N LEU A 39 1.89 9.80 -26.05
CA LEU A 39 1.50 11.01 -25.33
C LEU A 39 0.70 11.93 -26.22
N ILE A 40 -0.51 12.29 -25.79
CA ILE A 40 -1.37 13.26 -26.45
C ILE A 40 -1.50 14.47 -25.51
N SER A 41 -0.67 15.48 -25.73
CA SER A 41 -0.60 16.67 -24.88
C SER A 41 -1.09 17.89 -25.63
N ALA A 42 -2.24 18.41 -25.23
CA ALA A 42 -2.83 19.62 -25.78
C ALA A 42 -3.83 20.27 -24.82
N PRO A 43 -4.07 21.58 -24.89
CA PRO A 43 -5.05 22.26 -24.05
C PRO A 43 -6.45 21.64 -24.13
N ALA A 44 -7.35 22.13 -23.28
CA ALA A 44 -8.74 21.69 -23.29
C ALA A 44 -9.43 21.94 -24.64
N GLY A 45 -10.35 21.05 -25.02
CA GLY A 45 -11.15 21.25 -26.23
C GLY A 45 -10.48 20.89 -27.56
N PHE A 46 -9.31 20.26 -27.57
CA PHE A 46 -8.64 19.75 -28.77
C PHE A 46 -9.09 18.36 -29.22
N GLY A 47 -10.07 17.79 -28.56
CA GLY A 47 -10.66 16.49 -28.92
C GLY A 47 -9.78 15.27 -28.59
N LYS A 48 -8.89 15.36 -27.58
CA LYS A 48 -8.01 14.27 -27.17
C LYS A 48 -8.77 12.98 -26.85
N THR A 49 -9.69 13.05 -25.89
CA THR A 49 -10.54 11.92 -25.48
C THR A 49 -11.33 11.34 -26.64
N THR A 50 -11.92 12.23 -27.50
CA THR A 50 -12.69 11.83 -28.69
C THR A 50 -11.81 11.06 -29.67
N LEU A 51 -10.60 11.54 -29.94
CA LEU A 51 -9.67 10.89 -30.85
C LEU A 51 -9.26 9.51 -30.34
N VAL A 52 -8.92 9.41 -29.05
CA VAL A 52 -8.49 8.14 -28.45
C VAL A 52 -9.64 7.14 -28.41
N SER A 53 -10.87 7.58 -28.07
CA SER A 53 -12.04 6.69 -28.04
C SER A 53 -12.42 6.19 -29.45
N GLU A 54 -12.33 7.04 -30.46
CA GLU A 54 -12.52 6.66 -31.86
C GLU A 54 -11.49 5.64 -32.33
N TRP A 55 -10.21 5.91 -32.03
CA TRP A 55 -9.13 5.02 -32.39
C TRP A 55 -9.26 3.64 -31.69
N VAL A 56 -9.52 3.61 -30.39
CA VAL A 56 -9.71 2.38 -29.61
C VAL A 56 -10.90 1.57 -30.15
N ALA A 57 -12.01 2.21 -30.52
CA ALA A 57 -13.17 1.55 -31.09
C ALA A 57 -12.88 0.89 -32.45
N GLY A 58 -11.92 1.41 -33.21
CA GLY A 58 -11.47 0.85 -34.49
C GLY A 58 -10.23 -0.03 -34.43
N CYS A 59 -9.63 -0.19 -33.24
CA CYS A 59 -8.40 -0.95 -33.01
C CYS A 59 -8.71 -2.42 -32.74
N GLU A 60 -7.91 -3.33 -33.32
CA GLU A 60 -8.06 -4.79 -33.05
C GLU A 60 -7.56 -5.20 -31.65
N ARG A 61 -6.76 -4.35 -31.00
CA ARG A 61 -6.23 -4.64 -29.66
C ARG A 61 -7.25 -4.28 -28.58
N PRO A 62 -7.47 -5.15 -27.59
CA PRO A 62 -8.29 -4.80 -26.43
C PRO A 62 -7.70 -3.58 -25.69
N ALA A 63 -8.56 -2.74 -25.15
CA ALA A 63 -8.16 -1.54 -24.46
C ALA A 63 -8.76 -1.46 -23.05
N ALA A 64 -7.92 -1.16 -22.06
CA ALA A 64 -8.31 -0.73 -20.74
C ALA A 64 -8.33 0.81 -20.70
N TRP A 65 -9.30 1.39 -20.01
CA TRP A 65 -9.47 2.83 -19.90
C TRP A 65 -9.56 3.25 -18.44
N LEU A 66 -8.87 4.33 -18.11
CA LEU A 66 -8.97 4.99 -16.82
C LEU A 66 -9.09 6.50 -17.01
N SER A 67 -10.25 7.07 -16.70
CA SER A 67 -10.45 8.51 -16.60
C SER A 67 -10.05 8.97 -15.20
N LEU A 68 -9.01 9.80 -15.14
CA LEU A 68 -8.45 10.30 -13.88
C LEU A 68 -9.20 11.52 -13.37
N ASP A 69 -9.21 11.69 -12.07
CA ASP A 69 -9.70 12.89 -11.38
C ASP A 69 -8.77 13.27 -10.21
N GLU A 70 -9.07 14.37 -9.51
CA GLU A 70 -8.25 14.86 -8.39
C GLU A 70 -8.13 13.85 -7.24
N GLY A 71 -9.11 12.93 -7.07
CA GLY A 71 -9.07 11.86 -6.08
C GLY A 71 -7.98 10.82 -6.34
N ASP A 72 -7.50 10.71 -7.58
CA ASP A 72 -6.43 9.79 -7.97
C ASP A 72 -5.02 10.33 -7.63
N ASN A 73 -4.92 11.50 -6.99
CA ASN A 73 -3.67 11.99 -6.40
C ASN A 73 -3.26 11.17 -5.15
N ASP A 74 -4.16 10.40 -4.57
CA ASP A 74 -3.78 9.37 -3.62
C ASP A 74 -3.20 8.15 -4.37
N PRO A 75 -1.92 7.77 -4.12
CA PRO A 75 -1.29 6.67 -4.82
C PRO A 75 -2.02 5.33 -4.66
N THR A 76 -2.69 5.12 -3.53
CA THR A 76 -3.45 3.90 -3.26
C THR A 76 -4.70 3.85 -4.13
N SER A 77 -5.42 4.98 -4.22
CA SER A 77 -6.57 5.13 -5.09
C SER A 77 -6.17 4.96 -6.56
N PHE A 78 -5.13 5.66 -7.00
CA PHE A 78 -4.60 5.54 -8.35
C PHE A 78 -4.29 4.09 -8.74
N LEU A 79 -3.54 3.37 -7.90
CA LEU A 79 -3.18 1.97 -8.14
C LEU A 79 -4.41 1.05 -8.13
N ALA A 80 -5.37 1.29 -7.25
CA ALA A 80 -6.61 0.51 -7.20
C ALA A 80 -7.40 0.64 -8.51
N TYR A 81 -7.56 1.87 -9.03
CA TYR A 81 -8.22 2.11 -10.31
C TYR A 81 -7.40 1.62 -11.50
N LEU A 82 -6.07 1.74 -11.47
CA LEU A 82 -5.19 1.20 -12.49
C LEU A 82 -5.36 -0.33 -12.61
N ILE A 83 -5.36 -1.04 -11.48
CA ILE A 83 -5.59 -2.48 -11.44
C ILE A 83 -6.99 -2.82 -11.94
N ALA A 84 -8.02 -2.09 -11.50
CA ALA A 84 -9.39 -2.30 -11.96
C ALA A 84 -9.53 -2.07 -13.48
N ALA A 85 -8.84 -1.11 -14.05
CA ALA A 85 -8.78 -0.91 -15.50
C ALA A 85 -8.12 -2.12 -16.19
N LEU A 86 -7.00 -2.62 -15.68
CA LEU A 86 -6.32 -3.80 -16.22
C LEU A 86 -7.17 -5.07 -16.10
N GLN A 87 -8.01 -5.18 -15.08
CA GLN A 87 -8.96 -6.29 -14.91
C GLN A 87 -10.03 -6.34 -15.99
N THR A 88 -10.28 -5.25 -16.72
CA THR A 88 -11.16 -5.29 -17.91
C THR A 88 -10.53 -6.09 -19.06
N ILE A 89 -9.20 -6.19 -19.10
CA ILE A 89 -8.45 -7.00 -20.08
C ILE A 89 -8.37 -8.47 -19.62
N ALA A 90 -7.94 -8.69 -18.40
CA ALA A 90 -7.86 -10.03 -17.82
C ALA A 90 -8.27 -10.00 -16.34
N ALA A 91 -9.40 -10.63 -16.04
CA ALA A 91 -10.09 -10.53 -14.76
C ALA A 91 -9.27 -10.95 -13.54
N ASN A 92 -8.13 -11.59 -13.72
CA ASN A 92 -7.27 -12.05 -12.64
C ASN A 92 -6.09 -11.10 -12.34
N ILE A 93 -5.80 -10.12 -13.22
CA ILE A 93 -4.69 -9.20 -13.00
C ILE A 93 -4.91 -8.41 -11.71
N GLY A 94 -3.90 -8.36 -10.86
CA GLY A 94 -3.85 -7.54 -9.66
C GLY A 94 -4.84 -7.91 -8.55
N LYS A 95 -5.56 -9.06 -8.63
CA LYS A 95 -6.49 -9.47 -7.55
C LYS A 95 -5.81 -9.51 -6.19
N GLY A 96 -4.60 -10.06 -6.13
CA GLY A 96 -3.82 -10.10 -4.91
C GLY A 96 -3.26 -8.75 -4.51
N VAL A 97 -2.86 -7.99 -5.49
CA VAL A 97 -2.30 -6.64 -5.30
C VAL A 97 -3.36 -5.69 -4.71
N LEU A 98 -4.63 -5.79 -5.13
CA LEU A 98 -5.73 -5.02 -4.54
C LEU A 98 -5.93 -5.31 -3.05
N ALA A 99 -5.81 -6.57 -2.64
CA ALA A 99 -5.90 -6.94 -1.23
C ALA A 99 -4.75 -6.34 -0.39
N ILE A 100 -3.58 -6.20 -1.01
CA ILE A 100 -2.39 -5.60 -0.42
C ILE A 100 -2.56 -4.08 -0.29
N LEU A 101 -3.07 -3.41 -1.31
CA LEU A 101 -3.34 -1.98 -1.31
C LEU A 101 -4.35 -1.55 -0.24
N GLN A 102 -5.31 -2.40 0.07
CA GLN A 102 -6.35 -2.15 1.07
C GLN A 102 -5.91 -2.47 2.51
N SER A 103 -4.63 -2.82 2.71
CA SER A 103 -4.11 -3.01 4.07
C SER A 103 -3.87 -1.65 4.74
N PRO A 104 -3.96 -1.57 6.07
CA PRO A 104 -3.66 -0.34 6.81
C PRO A 104 -2.22 0.16 6.64
N GLN A 105 -1.32 -0.70 6.20
CA GLN A 105 0.09 -0.40 5.89
C GLN A 105 0.44 -1.09 4.57
N PRO A 106 0.18 -0.47 3.42
CA PRO A 106 0.58 -1.01 2.14
C PRO A 106 2.11 -1.03 2.01
N PRO A 107 2.69 -1.98 1.28
CA PRO A 107 4.11 -1.98 0.97
C PRO A 107 4.47 -0.80 0.06
N PRO A 108 5.76 -0.52 -0.14
CA PRO A 108 6.22 0.46 -1.12
C PRO A 108 5.59 0.21 -2.49
N ILE A 109 5.22 1.30 -3.15
CA ILE A 109 4.54 1.29 -4.45
C ILE A 109 5.31 0.45 -5.49
N GLU A 110 6.64 0.52 -5.48
CA GLU A 110 7.50 -0.24 -6.39
C GLU A 110 7.28 -1.76 -6.25
N SER A 111 7.16 -2.25 -5.01
CA SER A 111 6.92 -3.69 -4.77
C SER A 111 5.56 -4.15 -5.31
N ILE A 112 4.57 -3.28 -5.20
CA ILE A 112 3.23 -3.47 -5.76
C ILE A 112 3.30 -3.53 -7.29
N LEU A 113 4.02 -2.59 -7.89
CA LEU A 113 4.19 -2.50 -9.34
C LEU A 113 4.98 -3.68 -9.90
N ILE A 114 6.00 -4.17 -9.19
CA ILE A 114 6.74 -5.38 -9.59
C ILE A 114 5.80 -6.59 -9.65
N ALA A 115 4.97 -6.77 -8.62
CA ALA A 115 4.00 -7.87 -8.61
C ALA A 115 3.00 -7.73 -9.78
N LEU A 116 2.47 -6.52 -9.99
CA LEU A 116 1.54 -6.22 -11.07
C LEU A 116 2.17 -6.45 -12.45
N LEU A 117 3.39 -5.97 -12.68
CA LEU A 117 4.11 -6.14 -13.93
C LEU A 117 4.35 -7.62 -14.25
N ASN A 118 4.72 -8.42 -13.24
CA ASN A 118 4.89 -9.86 -13.40
C ASN A 118 3.58 -10.55 -13.84
N GLU A 119 2.44 -10.13 -13.30
CA GLU A 119 1.14 -10.66 -13.72
C GLU A 119 0.79 -10.21 -15.14
N ILE A 120 1.06 -8.95 -15.51
CA ILE A 120 0.84 -8.44 -16.87
C ILE A 120 1.63 -9.25 -17.90
N THR A 121 2.86 -9.70 -17.58
CA THR A 121 3.64 -10.53 -18.51
C THR A 121 2.98 -11.86 -18.85
N THR A 122 2.02 -12.33 -18.05
CA THR A 122 1.29 -13.57 -18.32
C THR A 122 0.13 -13.39 -19.30
N VAL A 123 -0.23 -12.16 -19.65
CA VAL A 123 -1.30 -11.86 -20.62
C VAL A 123 -0.79 -12.24 -22.01
N PRO A 124 -1.49 -13.13 -22.75
CA PRO A 124 -1.00 -13.62 -24.04
C PRO A 124 -1.11 -12.59 -25.16
N ASP A 125 -2.09 -11.69 -25.09
CA ASP A 125 -2.41 -10.75 -26.15
C ASP A 125 -1.90 -9.35 -25.86
N HIS A 126 -1.57 -8.62 -26.93
CA HIS A 126 -1.21 -7.21 -26.81
C HIS A 126 -2.45 -6.37 -26.52
N PHE A 127 -2.34 -5.45 -25.59
CA PHE A 127 -3.44 -4.57 -25.20
C PHE A 127 -2.97 -3.13 -24.99
N ILE A 128 -3.92 -2.21 -24.90
CA ILE A 128 -3.70 -0.78 -24.69
C ILE A 128 -4.21 -0.40 -23.31
N LEU A 129 -3.44 0.38 -22.56
CA LEU A 129 -3.93 1.08 -21.38
C LEU A 129 -4.01 2.57 -21.66
N VAL A 130 -5.18 3.17 -21.50
CA VAL A 130 -5.41 4.59 -21.66
C VAL A 130 -5.58 5.25 -20.30
N LEU A 131 -4.78 6.28 -20.04
CA LEU A 131 -4.94 7.20 -18.93
C LEU A 131 -5.42 8.54 -19.50
N ASP A 132 -6.70 8.83 -19.30
CA ASP A 132 -7.31 10.07 -19.77
C ASP A 132 -7.36 11.12 -18.65
N ASP A 133 -7.20 12.39 -19.03
CA ASP A 133 -7.16 13.53 -18.12
C ASP A 133 -6.02 13.50 -17.09
N TYR A 134 -4.84 12.98 -17.47
CA TYR A 134 -3.67 12.85 -16.59
C TYR A 134 -3.20 14.18 -15.96
N HIS A 135 -3.52 15.32 -16.56
CA HIS A 135 -3.21 16.64 -16.00
C HIS A 135 -3.87 16.95 -14.64
N LEU A 136 -4.78 16.11 -14.17
CA LEU A 136 -5.38 16.21 -12.83
C LEU A 136 -4.52 15.57 -11.74
N ILE A 137 -3.45 14.88 -12.15
CA ILE A 137 -2.46 14.29 -11.27
C ILE A 137 -1.32 15.29 -11.06
N ASP A 138 -1.13 15.70 -9.79
CA ASP A 138 -0.05 16.59 -9.34
C ASP A 138 0.74 15.93 -8.18
N ALA A 139 0.50 14.64 -7.94
CA ALA A 139 1.11 13.87 -6.87
C ALA A 139 2.40 13.21 -7.35
N LYS A 140 3.54 13.69 -6.87
CA LYS A 140 4.86 13.14 -7.18
C LYS A 140 4.96 11.61 -7.01
N PRO A 141 4.37 10.98 -5.96
CA PRO A 141 4.40 9.52 -5.83
C PRO A 141 3.67 8.78 -6.96
N VAL A 142 2.64 9.38 -7.58
CA VAL A 142 1.94 8.81 -8.73
C VAL A 142 2.82 8.92 -9.99
N ASP A 143 3.48 10.05 -10.21
CA ASP A 143 4.43 10.23 -11.31
C ASP A 143 5.63 9.26 -11.19
N GLU A 144 6.15 9.06 -9.98
CA GLU A 144 7.21 8.08 -9.69
C GLU A 144 6.74 6.64 -9.98
N ALA A 145 5.53 6.28 -9.56
CA ALA A 145 4.92 4.99 -9.84
C ALA A 145 4.75 4.75 -11.35
N LEU A 146 4.24 5.74 -12.07
CA LEU A 146 4.06 5.64 -13.51
C LEU A 146 5.40 5.64 -14.27
N THR A 147 6.39 6.38 -13.78
CA THR A 147 7.77 6.32 -14.30
C THR A 147 8.34 4.92 -14.17
N PHE A 148 8.21 4.30 -13.00
CA PHE A 148 8.64 2.93 -12.76
C PHE A 148 7.93 1.95 -13.70
N LEU A 149 6.61 2.09 -13.85
CA LEU A 149 5.81 1.28 -14.76
C LEU A 149 6.34 1.39 -16.20
N LEU A 150 6.60 2.61 -16.69
CA LEU A 150 7.10 2.87 -18.04
C LEU A 150 8.49 2.29 -18.30
N GLU A 151 9.37 2.33 -17.29
CA GLU A 151 10.71 1.76 -17.39
C GLU A 151 10.71 0.24 -17.54
N HIS A 152 9.74 -0.42 -16.91
CA HIS A 152 9.62 -1.87 -16.85
C HIS A 152 8.42 -2.40 -17.65
N LEU A 153 7.85 -1.56 -18.54
CA LEU A 153 6.65 -1.90 -19.31
C LEU A 153 6.87 -3.16 -20.16
N PRO A 154 6.06 -4.22 -19.97
CA PRO A 154 6.17 -5.43 -20.75
C PRO A 154 5.70 -5.20 -22.21
N PRO A 155 6.20 -5.97 -23.18
CA PRO A 155 5.92 -5.75 -24.59
C PRO A 155 4.44 -5.91 -24.97
N GLN A 156 3.65 -6.60 -24.17
CA GLN A 156 2.22 -6.79 -24.40
C GLN A 156 1.41 -5.51 -24.16
N MET A 157 1.92 -4.60 -23.34
CA MET A 157 1.19 -3.40 -22.91
C MET A 157 1.70 -2.17 -23.64
N HIS A 158 0.78 -1.40 -24.22
CA HIS A 158 1.02 -0.08 -24.76
C HIS A 158 0.30 0.97 -23.93
N LEU A 159 1.02 1.97 -23.44
CA LEU A 159 0.43 3.05 -22.63
C LEU A 159 0.08 4.26 -23.49
N VAL A 160 -1.11 4.80 -23.29
CA VAL A 160 -1.58 6.05 -23.90
C VAL A 160 -1.92 7.03 -22.77
N ILE A 161 -1.35 8.22 -22.83
CA ILE A 161 -1.66 9.30 -21.89
C ILE A 161 -2.26 10.47 -22.65
N ALA A 162 -3.48 10.86 -22.28
CA ALA A 162 -4.10 12.09 -22.72
C ALA A 162 -4.08 13.13 -21.61
N THR A 163 -3.49 14.28 -21.89
CA THR A 163 -3.21 15.31 -20.88
C THR A 163 -3.34 16.72 -21.46
N ARG A 164 -3.48 17.74 -20.60
CA ARG A 164 -3.48 19.15 -21.05
C ARG A 164 -2.09 19.76 -21.09
N GLU A 165 -1.19 19.28 -20.25
CA GLU A 165 0.20 19.72 -20.11
C GLU A 165 1.14 18.52 -20.09
N ASP A 166 2.43 18.76 -20.19
CA ASP A 166 3.40 17.68 -20.17
C ASP A 166 3.49 17.10 -18.75
N PRO A 167 3.28 15.79 -18.60
CA PRO A 167 3.41 15.13 -17.31
C PRO A 167 4.86 15.09 -16.85
N HIS A 168 5.08 15.01 -15.53
CA HIS A 168 6.41 14.90 -14.90
C HIS A 168 7.03 13.50 -15.08
N LEU A 169 7.03 13.03 -16.32
CA LEU A 169 7.59 11.75 -16.73
C LEU A 169 8.90 11.94 -17.50
N PRO A 170 9.75 10.91 -17.62
CA PRO A 170 11.05 11.01 -18.29
C PRO A 170 10.92 11.07 -19.83
N LEU A 171 10.12 11.99 -20.36
CA LEU A 171 9.78 12.12 -21.78
C LEU A 171 11.02 12.29 -22.67
N ALA A 172 12.00 13.08 -22.23
CA ALA A 172 13.24 13.29 -22.99
C ALA A 172 14.00 11.98 -23.20
N ARG A 173 14.05 11.12 -22.18
CA ARG A 173 14.71 9.80 -22.23
C ARG A 173 13.93 8.84 -23.15
N LEU A 174 12.62 8.80 -23.06
CA LEU A 174 11.78 7.98 -23.93
C LEU A 174 11.89 8.41 -25.39
N ARG A 175 11.94 9.72 -25.64
CA ARG A 175 12.14 10.30 -26.97
C ARG A 175 13.50 9.89 -27.56
N ALA A 176 14.56 10.03 -26.78
CA ALA A 176 15.92 9.64 -27.21
C ALA A 176 16.04 8.14 -27.55
N ARG A 177 15.25 7.29 -26.89
CA ARG A 177 15.22 5.83 -27.13
C ARG A 177 14.23 5.41 -28.24
N GLY A 178 13.54 6.34 -28.88
CA GLY A 178 12.51 6.03 -29.87
C GLY A 178 11.27 5.31 -29.30
N GLN A 179 11.02 5.42 -27.99
CA GLN A 179 9.96 4.72 -27.28
C GLN A 179 8.71 5.58 -27.05
N LEU A 180 8.67 6.78 -27.60
CA LEU A 180 7.61 7.77 -27.42
C LEU A 180 7.01 8.18 -28.77
N THR A 181 5.68 8.12 -28.86
CA THR A 181 4.89 8.82 -29.90
C THR A 181 4.26 10.04 -29.27
N GLU A 182 4.44 11.18 -29.87
CA GLU A 182 3.89 12.46 -29.38
C GLU A 182 2.90 13.05 -30.35
N MET A 183 1.76 13.50 -29.82
CA MET A 183 0.79 14.36 -30.51
C MET A 183 0.61 15.63 -29.69
N ARG A 184 0.80 16.75 -30.33
CA ARG A 184 0.73 18.07 -29.72
C ARG A 184 -0.48 18.86 -30.22
N ALA A 185 -0.76 20.00 -29.60
CA ALA A 185 -1.85 20.89 -30.00
C ALA A 185 -1.84 21.18 -31.50
N ALA A 186 -0.67 21.41 -32.09
CA ALA A 186 -0.52 21.67 -33.54
C ALA A 186 -0.98 20.49 -34.40
N ASP A 187 -0.75 19.24 -33.96
CA ASP A 187 -1.20 18.04 -34.66
C ASP A 187 -2.73 17.87 -34.55
N LEU A 188 -3.31 18.29 -33.43
CA LEU A 188 -4.72 18.09 -33.10
C LEU A 188 -5.63 19.19 -33.65
N ARG A 189 -5.10 20.30 -34.15
CA ARG A 189 -5.92 21.34 -34.84
C ARG A 189 -6.70 20.74 -35.99
N PHE A 190 -7.92 21.21 -36.17
CA PHE A 190 -8.65 20.91 -37.38
C PHE A 190 -7.98 21.58 -38.57
N THR A 191 -7.79 20.84 -39.64
CA THR A 191 -7.45 21.40 -40.95
C THR A 191 -8.67 22.16 -41.49
N PRO A 192 -8.49 23.08 -42.47
CA PRO A 192 -9.63 23.76 -43.10
C PRO A 192 -10.70 22.81 -43.63
N ALA A 193 -10.32 21.63 -44.15
CA ALA A 193 -11.24 20.62 -44.64
C ALA A 193 -12.00 19.93 -43.47
N GLU A 194 -11.30 19.58 -42.40
CA GLU A 194 -11.91 19.03 -41.17
C GLU A 194 -12.85 20.05 -40.51
N ALA A 195 -12.48 21.35 -40.48
CA ALA A 195 -13.33 22.42 -39.98
C ALA A 195 -14.60 22.61 -40.85
N ALA A 196 -14.47 22.55 -42.18
CA ALA A 196 -15.62 22.61 -43.07
C ALA A 196 -16.58 21.44 -42.88
N ASP A 197 -16.06 20.24 -42.80
CA ASP A 197 -16.84 19.03 -42.51
C ASP A 197 -17.54 19.12 -41.16
N PHE A 198 -16.85 19.59 -40.13
CA PHE A 198 -17.40 19.81 -38.81
C PHE A 198 -18.54 20.81 -38.79
N LEU A 199 -18.32 22.02 -39.34
CA LEU A 199 -19.28 23.11 -39.27
C LEU A 199 -20.52 22.86 -40.15
N ASN A 200 -20.33 22.32 -41.35
CA ASN A 200 -21.43 22.13 -42.26
C ASN A 200 -22.14 20.78 -42.11
N ARG A 201 -21.39 19.65 -42.02
CA ARG A 201 -21.99 18.33 -41.95
C ARG A 201 -22.39 17.99 -40.48
N VAL A 202 -21.46 18.19 -39.53
CA VAL A 202 -21.73 17.77 -38.14
C VAL A 202 -22.65 18.75 -37.42
N MET A 203 -22.38 20.07 -37.55
CA MET A 203 -23.15 21.11 -36.86
C MET A 203 -24.35 21.64 -37.68
N GLY A 204 -24.51 21.22 -38.96
CA GLY A 204 -25.63 21.56 -39.80
C GLY A 204 -25.68 23.02 -40.26
N LEU A 205 -24.55 23.72 -40.26
CA LEU A 205 -24.44 25.10 -40.73
C LEU A 205 -24.17 25.11 -42.26
N ASN A 206 -24.69 26.09 -42.98
CA ASN A 206 -24.43 26.30 -44.39
C ASN A 206 -23.48 27.48 -44.58
N LEU A 207 -22.24 27.36 -44.08
CA LEU A 207 -21.25 28.42 -44.16
C LEU A 207 -20.47 28.36 -45.46
N SER A 208 -20.17 29.56 -46.01
CA SER A 208 -19.30 29.66 -47.16
C SER A 208 -17.84 29.32 -46.82
N SER A 209 -17.06 28.92 -47.82
CA SER A 209 -15.61 28.64 -47.60
C SER A 209 -14.87 29.84 -47.03
N LYS A 210 -15.32 31.07 -47.33
CA LYS A 210 -14.78 32.33 -46.77
C LYS A 210 -15.09 32.45 -45.29
N ASP A 211 -16.31 32.13 -44.88
CA ASP A 211 -16.72 32.17 -43.47
C ASP A 211 -16.03 31.10 -42.63
N ILE A 212 -15.89 29.89 -43.19
CA ILE A 212 -15.16 28.81 -42.55
C ILE A 212 -13.67 29.16 -42.35
N ALA A 213 -13.02 29.71 -43.41
CA ALA A 213 -11.64 30.16 -43.31
C ALA A 213 -11.48 31.28 -42.27
N ALA A 214 -12.45 32.17 -42.16
CA ALA A 214 -12.45 33.26 -41.18
C ALA A 214 -12.60 32.72 -39.73
N LEU A 215 -13.45 31.74 -39.51
CA LEU A 215 -13.61 31.09 -38.22
C LEU A 215 -12.39 30.23 -37.86
N GLU A 216 -11.90 29.46 -38.81
CA GLU A 216 -10.72 28.61 -38.63
C GLU A 216 -9.48 29.47 -38.26
N ALA A 217 -9.25 30.56 -39.00
CA ALA A 217 -8.17 31.49 -38.70
C ALA A 217 -8.26 32.11 -37.29
N ARG A 218 -9.46 32.32 -36.74
CA ARG A 218 -9.70 32.93 -35.43
C ARG A 218 -9.65 31.93 -34.31
N THR A 219 -10.08 30.70 -34.54
CA THR A 219 -10.01 29.61 -33.60
C THR A 219 -8.70 28.83 -33.69
N GLU A 220 -7.90 29.11 -34.72
CA GLU A 220 -6.70 28.34 -35.06
C GLU A 220 -6.96 26.84 -35.16
N GLY A 221 -8.11 26.45 -35.67
CA GLY A 221 -8.51 25.04 -35.76
C GLY A 221 -8.83 24.40 -34.42
N TRP A 222 -9.03 25.20 -33.36
CA TRP A 222 -9.42 24.70 -32.07
C TRP A 222 -10.87 24.19 -32.07
N ILE A 223 -11.03 22.85 -31.83
CA ILE A 223 -12.31 22.16 -32.05
C ILE A 223 -13.42 22.71 -31.16
N ALA A 224 -13.16 22.92 -29.85
CA ALA A 224 -14.17 23.45 -28.95
C ALA A 224 -14.53 24.90 -29.28
N GLY A 225 -13.59 25.70 -29.75
CA GLY A 225 -13.84 27.05 -30.23
C GLY A 225 -14.77 27.06 -31.43
N LEU A 226 -14.53 26.18 -32.40
CA LEU A 226 -15.42 26.00 -33.57
C LEU A 226 -16.81 25.50 -33.14
N GLN A 227 -16.88 24.58 -32.17
CA GLN A 227 -18.15 24.08 -31.64
C GLN A 227 -18.95 25.19 -30.94
N LEU A 228 -18.28 25.99 -30.09
CA LEU A 228 -18.89 27.13 -29.41
C LEU A 228 -19.40 28.18 -30.41
N ALA A 229 -18.60 28.49 -31.41
CA ALA A 229 -19.00 29.39 -32.49
C ALA A 229 -20.20 28.84 -33.24
N ALA A 230 -20.19 27.55 -33.60
CA ALA A 230 -21.31 26.92 -34.31
C ALA A 230 -22.60 26.96 -33.51
N LEU A 231 -22.55 26.61 -32.21
CA LEU A 231 -23.71 26.68 -31.31
C LEU A 231 -24.26 28.09 -31.17
N SER A 232 -23.38 29.10 -31.13
CA SER A 232 -23.78 30.50 -31.04
C SER A 232 -24.39 31.02 -32.35
N MET A 233 -24.14 30.41 -33.48
CA MET A 233 -24.71 30.72 -34.78
C MET A 233 -26.02 29.98 -35.07
N GLN A 234 -26.34 28.91 -34.37
CA GLN A 234 -27.57 28.16 -34.57
C GLN A 234 -28.79 29.07 -34.36
N GLY A 235 -29.68 29.10 -35.36
CA GLY A 235 -30.90 29.93 -35.32
C GLY A 235 -30.73 31.42 -35.66
N ARG A 236 -29.51 31.86 -35.96
CA ARG A 236 -29.24 33.25 -36.41
C ARG A 236 -29.29 33.32 -37.95
N SER A 237 -29.92 34.38 -38.45
CA SER A 237 -30.00 34.66 -39.90
C SER A 237 -28.75 35.35 -40.46
N ASP A 238 -27.91 35.94 -39.62
CA ASP A 238 -26.72 36.71 -40.00
C ASP A 238 -25.45 36.12 -39.38
N SER A 239 -24.98 35.03 -39.96
CA SER A 239 -23.73 34.35 -39.57
C SER A 239 -22.50 35.19 -39.93
N ALA A 240 -22.57 36.00 -41.01
CA ALA A 240 -21.42 36.79 -41.48
C ALA A 240 -21.07 37.93 -40.50
N SER A 241 -22.07 38.62 -39.95
CA SER A 241 -21.86 39.67 -38.96
C SER A 241 -21.31 39.12 -37.66
N PHE A 242 -21.81 37.96 -37.21
CA PHE A 242 -21.28 37.27 -36.06
C PHE A 242 -19.80 36.89 -36.25
N ILE A 243 -19.46 36.32 -37.42
CA ILE A 243 -18.09 35.92 -37.70
C ILE A 243 -17.15 37.15 -37.75
N GLN A 244 -17.62 38.29 -38.25
CA GLN A 244 -16.84 39.54 -38.22
C GLN A 244 -16.63 40.09 -36.80
N ALA A 245 -17.60 39.95 -35.91
CA ALA A 245 -17.53 40.37 -34.50
C ALA A 245 -16.71 39.41 -33.63
N PHE A 246 -16.44 38.18 -34.10
CA PHE A 246 -15.70 37.16 -33.44
C PHE A 246 -14.20 37.47 -33.37
N THR A 247 -13.86 38.60 -32.70
CA THR A 247 -12.48 39.09 -32.53
C THR A 247 -12.15 39.23 -31.07
N GLY A 248 -11.04 38.67 -30.61
CA GLY A 248 -10.58 38.88 -29.23
C GLY A 248 -9.55 37.84 -28.77
N SER A 249 -8.86 38.15 -27.67
CA SER A 249 -7.96 37.22 -27.00
C SER A 249 -8.76 36.01 -26.52
N HIS A 250 -8.17 34.84 -26.43
CA HIS A 250 -8.78 33.56 -26.07
C HIS A 250 -9.76 33.62 -24.87
N ARG A 251 -9.42 34.40 -23.85
CA ARG A 251 -10.22 34.53 -22.64
C ARG A 251 -11.56 35.26 -22.91
N PHE A 252 -11.52 36.34 -23.65
CA PHE A 252 -12.73 37.14 -23.94
C PHE A 252 -13.67 36.43 -24.90
N VAL A 253 -13.12 35.66 -25.82
CA VAL A 253 -13.90 34.87 -26.77
C VAL A 253 -14.64 33.76 -26.05
N LEU A 254 -13.95 33.07 -25.12
CA LEU A 254 -14.55 32.04 -24.26
C LEU A 254 -15.66 32.62 -23.39
N ASP A 255 -15.41 33.73 -22.71
CA ASP A 255 -16.41 34.37 -21.85
C ASP A 255 -17.62 34.81 -22.70
N TYR A 256 -17.40 35.42 -23.89
CA TYR A 256 -18.47 35.85 -24.80
C TYR A 256 -19.30 34.64 -25.31
N LEU A 257 -18.63 33.58 -25.77
CA LEU A 257 -19.33 32.42 -26.32
C LEU A 257 -20.08 31.64 -25.25
N VAL A 258 -19.53 31.53 -24.05
CA VAL A 258 -20.24 30.91 -22.91
C VAL A 258 -21.43 31.76 -22.49
N GLU A 259 -21.30 33.09 -22.47
CA GLU A 259 -22.43 34.00 -22.21
C GLU A 259 -23.52 33.86 -23.25
N GLU A 260 -23.17 33.82 -24.53
CA GLU A 260 -24.12 33.64 -25.61
C GLU A 260 -24.77 32.25 -25.62
N VAL A 261 -24.02 31.20 -25.33
CA VAL A 261 -24.56 29.83 -25.25
C VAL A 261 -25.37 29.64 -23.99
N LEU A 262 -24.85 30.07 -22.85
CA LEU A 262 -25.51 29.87 -21.55
C LEU A 262 -26.78 30.74 -21.43
N GLN A 263 -26.73 32.00 -21.88
CA GLN A 263 -27.88 32.94 -21.83
C GLN A 263 -28.99 32.54 -22.79
N GLN A 264 -28.71 31.83 -23.85
CA GLN A 264 -29.74 31.31 -24.75
C GLN A 264 -30.51 30.11 -24.20
N GLN A 265 -29.98 29.49 -23.16
CA GLN A 265 -30.67 28.37 -22.50
C GLN A 265 -31.79 28.89 -21.59
N PRO A 266 -32.89 28.14 -21.44
CA PRO A 266 -33.91 28.41 -20.43
C PRO A 266 -33.29 28.61 -19.05
N LYS A 267 -33.86 29.47 -18.22
CA LYS A 267 -33.35 29.74 -16.84
C LYS A 267 -33.24 28.46 -15.98
N SER A 268 -34.12 27.49 -16.19
CA SER A 268 -34.06 26.19 -15.52
C SER A 268 -32.77 25.44 -15.86
N ILE A 269 -32.39 25.40 -17.15
CA ILE A 269 -31.16 24.76 -17.64
C ILE A 269 -29.93 25.52 -17.15
N GLN A 270 -29.92 26.86 -17.20
CA GLN A 270 -28.84 27.66 -16.65
C GLN A 270 -28.60 27.35 -15.17
N THR A 271 -29.69 27.27 -14.38
CA THR A 271 -29.64 26.95 -12.94
C THR A 271 -29.13 25.54 -12.71
N PHE A 272 -29.59 24.58 -13.50
CA PHE A 272 -29.13 23.21 -13.47
C PHE A 272 -27.61 23.14 -13.71
N LEU A 273 -27.13 23.69 -14.81
CA LEU A 273 -25.72 23.70 -15.18
C LEU A 273 -24.82 24.28 -14.08
N MET A 274 -25.18 25.45 -13.56
CA MET A 274 -24.40 26.11 -12.51
C MET A 274 -24.36 25.30 -11.22
N ARG A 275 -25.52 24.85 -10.72
CA ARG A 275 -25.58 24.18 -9.39
C ARG A 275 -24.97 22.78 -9.40
N THR A 276 -25.10 22.04 -10.52
CA THR A 276 -24.53 20.70 -10.65
C THR A 276 -23.04 20.72 -11.06
N SER A 277 -22.48 21.91 -11.38
CA SER A 277 -21.08 22.06 -11.76
C SER A 277 -20.08 21.66 -10.65
N ILE A 278 -20.54 21.61 -9.41
CA ILE A 278 -19.73 21.11 -8.26
C ILE A 278 -19.44 19.61 -8.36
N LEU A 279 -20.19 18.89 -9.19
CA LEU A 279 -20.07 17.45 -9.35
C LEU A 279 -19.04 17.12 -10.42
N ASP A 280 -18.13 16.21 -10.13
CA ASP A 280 -17.20 15.69 -11.13
C ASP A 280 -17.89 14.66 -12.03
N ARG A 281 -18.87 13.97 -11.47
CA ARG A 281 -19.73 13.01 -12.14
C ARG A 281 -21.16 13.17 -11.64
N MET A 282 -22.10 12.98 -12.51
CA MET A 282 -23.50 13.21 -12.19
C MET A 282 -24.40 12.15 -12.81
N CYS A 283 -25.45 11.83 -12.09
CA CYS A 283 -26.60 11.06 -12.57
C CYS A 283 -27.88 11.81 -12.20
N GLY A 284 -28.98 11.48 -12.82
CA GLY A 284 -30.26 12.16 -12.59
C GLY A 284 -30.59 12.32 -11.13
N PRO A 285 -30.62 11.22 -10.31
CA PRO A 285 -30.96 11.33 -8.88
C PRO A 285 -29.99 12.19 -8.06
N LEU A 286 -28.70 12.22 -8.38
CA LEU A 286 -27.72 13.08 -7.73
C LEU A 286 -27.95 14.55 -8.08
N CYS A 287 -28.25 14.84 -9.35
CA CYS A 287 -28.59 16.19 -9.78
C CYS A 287 -29.85 16.71 -9.06
N ASP A 288 -30.90 15.89 -8.98
CA ASP A 288 -32.12 16.25 -8.27
C ASP A 288 -31.86 16.53 -6.79
N ALA A 289 -31.03 15.71 -6.14
CA ALA A 289 -30.64 15.93 -4.76
C ALA A 289 -29.91 17.28 -4.58
N VAL A 290 -28.95 17.60 -5.44
CA VAL A 290 -28.20 18.86 -5.39
C VAL A 290 -29.12 20.07 -5.62
N LEU A 291 -30.09 19.95 -6.52
CA LEU A 291 -31.07 21.00 -6.82
C LEU A 291 -32.12 21.17 -5.71
N GLY A 292 -32.29 20.15 -4.85
CA GLY A 292 -33.29 20.12 -3.79
C GLY A 292 -34.72 19.81 -4.30
N SER A 293 -34.80 19.12 -5.46
CA SER A 293 -36.07 18.63 -5.98
C SER A 293 -36.43 17.31 -5.30
N PRO A 294 -37.64 17.05 -4.84
CA PRO A 294 -37.99 15.77 -4.25
C PRO A 294 -37.97 14.68 -5.32
N SER A 295 -37.17 13.63 -5.11
CA SER A 295 -37.17 12.41 -5.93
C SER A 295 -38.53 11.73 -5.81
N ALA A 296 -39.34 11.80 -6.86
CA ALA A 296 -40.53 10.99 -6.97
C ALA A 296 -40.09 9.54 -7.26
N SER A 297 -40.39 8.62 -6.33
CA SER A 297 -40.05 7.20 -6.46
C SER A 297 -40.65 6.61 -7.76
N GLY A 298 -39.81 6.23 -8.70
CA GLY A 298 -40.15 5.32 -9.80
C GLY A 298 -40.50 5.91 -11.19
N GLN A 299 -40.37 7.22 -11.38
CA GLN A 299 -40.41 7.87 -12.71
C GLN A 299 -39.03 8.41 -13.08
N GLU A 300 -38.76 8.58 -14.39
CA GLU A 300 -37.58 9.31 -14.88
C GLU A 300 -37.46 10.63 -14.12
N THR A 301 -36.29 10.88 -13.56
CA THR A 301 -36.08 12.08 -12.72
C THR A 301 -35.88 13.29 -13.65
N ALA A 302 -36.37 14.46 -13.23
CA ALA A 302 -36.18 15.69 -14.00
C ALA A 302 -34.69 15.98 -14.29
N GLY A 303 -33.81 15.51 -13.40
CA GLY A 303 -32.37 15.53 -13.59
C GLY A 303 -31.90 14.68 -14.75
N GLN A 304 -32.44 13.47 -14.94
CA GLN A 304 -32.09 12.56 -16.02
C GLN A 304 -32.57 13.12 -17.39
N GLU A 305 -33.80 13.57 -17.47
CA GLU A 305 -34.33 14.22 -18.68
C GLU A 305 -33.49 15.46 -19.09
N THR A 306 -33.02 16.21 -18.08
CA THR A 306 -32.15 17.36 -18.34
C THR A 306 -30.78 16.92 -18.84
N LEU A 307 -30.18 15.86 -18.28
CA LEU A 307 -28.91 15.33 -18.75
C LEU A 307 -29.00 14.81 -20.19
N GLU A 308 -30.06 14.12 -20.53
CA GLU A 308 -30.33 13.64 -21.90
C GLU A 308 -30.55 14.81 -22.89
N TYR A 309 -31.29 15.84 -22.47
CA TYR A 309 -31.41 17.06 -23.26
C TYR A 309 -30.05 17.72 -23.52
N LEU A 310 -29.21 17.87 -22.50
CA LEU A 310 -27.86 18.43 -22.63
C LEU A 310 -26.98 17.62 -23.57
N GLU A 311 -27.07 16.27 -23.53
CA GLU A 311 -26.37 15.39 -24.44
C GLU A 311 -26.83 15.59 -25.90
N HIS A 312 -28.16 15.58 -26.14
CA HIS A 312 -28.72 15.78 -27.47
C HIS A 312 -28.42 17.19 -28.04
N ALA A 313 -28.39 18.19 -27.20
CA ALA A 313 -28.04 19.56 -27.57
C ALA A 313 -26.53 19.80 -27.70
N ASN A 314 -25.68 18.76 -27.48
CA ASN A 314 -24.21 18.86 -27.47
C ASN A 314 -23.68 19.94 -26.53
N LEU A 315 -24.29 20.11 -25.36
CA LEU A 315 -23.96 21.14 -24.38
C LEU A 315 -22.83 20.69 -23.42
N PHE A 316 -21.69 20.25 -23.98
CA PHE A 316 -20.47 19.94 -23.25
C PHE A 316 -20.62 18.90 -22.16
N ILE A 317 -21.58 17.99 -22.32
CA ILE A 317 -21.76 16.82 -21.45
C ILE A 317 -21.24 15.56 -22.14
N VAL A 318 -20.64 14.67 -21.39
CA VAL A 318 -20.08 13.42 -21.90
C VAL A 318 -20.68 12.26 -21.08
N PRO A 319 -21.36 11.29 -21.74
CA PRO A 319 -21.82 10.09 -21.06
C PRO A 319 -20.62 9.25 -20.64
N LEU A 320 -20.72 8.61 -19.47
CA LEU A 320 -19.67 7.79 -18.88
C LEU A 320 -19.99 6.29 -18.95
N ASP A 321 -21.21 5.92 -19.31
CA ASP A 321 -21.66 4.55 -19.47
C ASP A 321 -22.55 4.38 -20.71
N ASN A 322 -22.73 3.11 -21.17
CA ASN A 322 -23.60 2.77 -22.30
C ASN A 322 -25.09 2.93 -21.98
N GLU A 323 -25.44 2.91 -20.70
CA GLU A 323 -26.81 3.00 -20.22
C GLU A 323 -27.27 4.46 -20.06
N ARG A 324 -26.35 5.42 -20.33
CA ARG A 324 -26.59 6.85 -20.19
C ARG A 324 -27.09 7.26 -18.80
N ARG A 325 -26.58 6.60 -17.78
CA ARG A 325 -26.90 6.89 -16.38
C ARG A 325 -25.97 7.92 -15.78
N TRP A 326 -24.68 7.82 -16.15
CA TRP A 326 -23.64 8.68 -15.60
C TRP A 326 -23.06 9.59 -16.67
N TYR A 327 -22.85 10.85 -16.29
CA TYR A 327 -22.34 11.90 -17.15
C TYR A 327 -21.25 12.70 -16.43
N ARG A 328 -20.46 13.43 -17.19
CA ARG A 328 -19.60 14.51 -16.70
C ARG A 328 -19.67 15.71 -17.61
N TYR A 329 -19.39 16.88 -17.06
CA TYR A 329 -19.14 18.05 -17.90
C TYR A 329 -17.77 17.95 -18.56
N HIS A 330 -17.62 18.57 -19.73
CA HIS A 330 -16.30 18.85 -20.27
C HIS A 330 -15.57 19.78 -19.30
N HIS A 331 -14.30 19.47 -18.94
CA HIS A 331 -13.58 20.17 -17.86
C HIS A 331 -13.60 21.69 -17.98
N LEU A 332 -13.32 22.24 -19.19
CA LEU A 332 -13.34 23.68 -19.41
C LEU A 332 -14.70 24.31 -19.10
N PHE A 333 -15.78 23.60 -19.44
CA PHE A 333 -17.13 24.07 -19.18
C PHE A 333 -17.47 23.97 -17.69
N ALA A 334 -17.09 22.91 -17.03
CA ALA A 334 -17.23 22.77 -15.59
C ALA A 334 -16.51 23.88 -14.82
N GLU A 335 -15.26 24.18 -15.19
CA GLU A 335 -14.47 25.26 -14.57
C GLU A 335 -15.15 26.63 -14.71
N LEU A 336 -15.64 26.95 -15.88
CA LEU A 336 -16.39 28.19 -16.12
C LEU A 336 -17.66 28.26 -15.28
N LEU A 337 -18.44 27.20 -15.24
CA LEU A 337 -19.65 27.12 -14.44
C LEU A 337 -19.36 27.26 -12.95
N ARG A 338 -18.30 26.58 -12.44
CA ARG A 338 -17.84 26.71 -11.05
C ARG A 338 -17.42 28.13 -10.71
N GLN A 339 -16.64 28.79 -11.56
CA GLN A 339 -16.23 30.18 -11.34
C GLN A 339 -17.44 31.11 -11.21
N ARG A 340 -18.48 30.95 -12.07
CA ARG A 340 -19.69 31.73 -11.99
C ARG A 340 -20.55 31.40 -10.77
N LEU A 341 -20.64 30.12 -10.40
CA LEU A 341 -21.33 29.69 -9.20
C LEU A 341 -20.73 30.33 -7.95
N LEU A 342 -19.39 30.40 -7.86
CA LEU A 342 -18.67 31.02 -6.75
C LEU A 342 -18.96 32.53 -6.62
N GLN A 343 -19.24 33.23 -7.74
CA GLN A 343 -19.58 34.63 -7.73
C GLN A 343 -21.02 34.92 -7.26
N ASN A 344 -21.93 33.96 -7.41
CA ASN A 344 -23.37 34.19 -7.32
C ASN A 344 -24.11 33.40 -6.22
N GLY A 345 -23.44 32.51 -5.44
CA GLY A 345 -24.22 31.62 -4.59
C GLY A 345 -23.56 31.02 -3.39
N ASN A 346 -24.37 30.43 -2.54
CA ASN A 346 -23.94 29.60 -1.39
C ASN A 346 -23.63 28.20 -1.89
N VAL A 347 -22.38 27.98 -2.31
CA VAL A 347 -21.88 26.71 -2.86
C VAL A 347 -21.93 25.59 -1.82
N ALA A 348 -21.74 25.94 -0.54
CA ALA A 348 -21.72 24.99 0.56
C ALA A 348 -22.99 24.12 0.64
N GLU A 349 -24.17 24.73 0.40
CA GLU A 349 -25.43 23.99 0.44
C GLU A 349 -25.51 22.88 -0.60
N TYR A 350 -24.99 23.12 -1.81
CA TYR A 350 -24.97 22.10 -2.87
C TYR A 350 -24.03 20.96 -2.54
N HIS A 351 -22.87 21.26 -1.99
CA HIS A 351 -21.94 20.24 -1.50
C HIS A 351 -22.53 19.41 -0.35
N ILE A 352 -23.27 20.04 0.58
CA ILE A 352 -23.93 19.31 1.68
C ILE A 352 -24.96 18.33 1.12
N ARG A 353 -25.77 18.75 0.15
CA ARG A 353 -26.77 17.88 -0.49
C ARG A 353 -26.12 16.75 -1.27
N ALA A 354 -25.06 17.05 -2.01
CA ALA A 354 -24.26 16.03 -2.69
C ALA A 354 -23.68 15.03 -1.70
N SER A 355 -23.06 15.52 -0.62
CA SER A 355 -22.51 14.67 0.45
C SER A 355 -23.58 13.75 1.06
N GLN A 356 -24.79 14.27 1.29
CA GLN A 356 -25.88 13.45 1.81
C GLN A 356 -26.26 12.34 0.85
N TRP A 357 -26.45 12.68 -0.42
CA TRP A 357 -26.80 11.68 -1.44
C TRP A 357 -25.73 10.58 -1.56
N TYR A 358 -24.46 10.97 -1.60
CA TYR A 358 -23.35 9.99 -1.67
C TYR A 358 -23.33 9.08 -0.44
N GLU A 359 -23.54 9.64 0.77
CA GLU A 359 -23.62 8.86 2.00
C GLU A 359 -24.79 7.86 1.99
N ASP A 360 -25.99 8.30 1.53
CA ASP A 360 -27.17 7.45 1.44
C ASP A 360 -27.00 6.31 0.42
N ASN A 361 -26.11 6.50 -0.56
CA ASN A 361 -25.75 5.49 -1.57
C ASN A 361 -24.47 4.69 -1.23
N GLY A 362 -23.90 4.84 -0.02
CA GLY A 362 -22.76 4.08 0.45
C GLY A 362 -21.42 4.49 -0.15
N LEU A 363 -21.34 5.67 -0.74
CA LEU A 363 -20.14 6.25 -1.37
C LEU A 363 -19.48 7.22 -0.37
N ASP A 364 -18.92 6.67 0.71
CA ASP A 364 -18.41 7.44 1.86
C ASP A 364 -17.26 8.40 1.50
N PHE A 365 -16.44 8.07 0.50
CA PHE A 365 -15.32 8.92 0.03
C PHE A 365 -15.83 10.20 -0.61
N GLU A 366 -16.72 10.07 -1.58
CA GLU A 366 -17.32 11.20 -2.27
C GLU A 366 -18.15 12.04 -1.29
N ALA A 367 -18.87 11.37 -0.38
CA ALA A 367 -19.59 12.04 0.71
C ALA A 367 -18.64 12.89 1.56
N PHE A 368 -17.49 12.33 1.95
CA PHE A 368 -16.47 13.06 2.73
C PHE A 368 -15.87 14.22 1.91
N HIS A 369 -15.51 14.00 0.66
CA HIS A 369 -14.96 15.04 -0.22
C HIS A 369 -15.89 16.25 -0.29
N HIS A 370 -17.19 16.03 -0.53
CA HIS A 370 -18.17 17.10 -0.59
C HIS A 370 -18.44 17.75 0.79
N ALA A 371 -18.42 17.00 1.87
CA ALA A 371 -18.54 17.57 3.22
C ALA A 371 -17.35 18.49 3.54
N ALA A 372 -16.14 18.06 3.19
CA ALA A 372 -14.91 18.84 3.33
C ALA A 372 -14.97 20.13 2.50
N ALA A 373 -15.37 20.03 1.23
CA ALA A 373 -15.54 21.18 0.33
C ALA A 373 -16.59 22.17 0.80
N ALA A 374 -17.65 21.69 1.48
CA ALA A 374 -18.64 22.54 2.13
C ALA A 374 -18.16 23.22 3.43
N ASN A 375 -16.99 22.86 3.91
CA ASN A 375 -16.48 23.18 5.24
C ASN A 375 -17.46 22.74 6.37
N ASP A 376 -18.22 21.67 6.11
CA ASP A 376 -19.11 21.02 7.11
C ASP A 376 -18.26 20.07 7.97
N VAL A 377 -17.61 20.65 8.97
CA VAL A 377 -16.69 19.93 9.85
C VAL A 377 -17.41 18.81 10.62
N GLU A 378 -18.69 19.01 10.96
CA GLU A 378 -19.46 18.02 11.71
C GLU A 378 -19.72 16.77 10.85
N ARG A 379 -20.22 16.96 9.64
CA ARG A 379 -20.47 15.88 8.69
C ARG A 379 -19.18 15.17 8.29
N ALA A 380 -18.15 15.93 7.92
CA ALA A 380 -16.83 15.38 7.55
C ALA A 380 -16.23 14.54 8.69
N SER A 381 -16.29 15.03 9.93
CA SER A 381 -15.86 14.30 11.12
C SER A 381 -16.60 12.97 11.30
N ARG A 382 -17.93 12.98 11.16
CA ARG A 382 -18.76 11.78 11.27
C ARG A 382 -18.44 10.77 10.16
N LEU A 383 -18.25 11.22 8.93
CA LEU A 383 -17.89 10.36 7.80
C LEU A 383 -16.50 9.73 7.97
N ILE A 384 -15.51 10.48 8.47
CA ILE A 384 -14.18 9.92 8.77
C ILE A 384 -14.28 8.81 9.80
N GLN A 385 -15.11 8.96 10.83
CA GLN A 385 -15.30 7.92 11.87
C GLN A 385 -15.84 6.63 11.27
N GLY A 386 -16.70 6.72 10.25
CA GLY A 386 -17.33 5.58 9.60
C GLY A 386 -18.22 4.75 10.55
N LYS A 387 -18.96 3.80 9.99
CA LYS A 387 -19.83 2.88 10.75
C LYS A 387 -19.10 1.67 11.36
N GLY A 388 -17.78 1.62 11.31
CA GLY A 388 -16.98 0.49 11.82
C GLY A 388 -15.49 0.80 11.80
N MET A 389 -14.91 0.98 10.62
CA MET A 389 -13.51 1.40 10.47
C MET A 389 -13.43 2.84 9.97
N PRO A 390 -12.54 3.66 10.54
CA PRO A 390 -12.30 5.03 10.05
C PRO A 390 -11.85 5.05 8.58
N LEU A 391 -12.20 6.11 7.84
CA LEU A 391 -11.87 6.25 6.42
C LEU A 391 -10.36 6.16 6.15
N HIS A 392 -9.51 6.71 7.02
CA HIS A 392 -8.05 6.63 6.86
C HIS A 392 -7.49 5.20 6.91
N VAL A 393 -8.18 4.29 7.61
CA VAL A 393 -7.81 2.85 7.64
C VAL A 393 -8.37 2.11 6.41
N ARG A 394 -9.41 2.66 5.78
CA ARG A 394 -10.07 2.10 4.60
C ARG A 394 -9.45 2.55 3.27
N GLY A 395 -8.36 3.32 3.29
CA GLY A 395 -7.63 3.77 2.11
C GLY A 395 -7.64 5.28 1.84
N ALA A 396 -8.42 6.08 2.62
CA ALA A 396 -8.43 7.54 2.51
C ALA A 396 -7.42 8.26 3.42
N LEU A 397 -6.26 7.65 3.66
CA LEU A 397 -5.29 8.18 4.61
C LEU A 397 -4.84 9.61 4.24
N VAL A 398 -4.40 9.81 3.00
CA VAL A 398 -3.88 11.11 2.54
C VAL A 398 -4.97 12.18 2.50
N PRO A 399 -6.15 11.97 1.90
CA PRO A 399 -7.23 12.96 1.93
C PRO A 399 -7.65 13.36 3.35
N VAL A 400 -7.71 12.40 4.28
CA VAL A 400 -8.07 12.67 5.68
C VAL A 400 -6.97 13.48 6.37
N LEU A 401 -5.68 13.14 6.19
CA LEU A 401 -4.58 13.91 6.74
C LEU A 401 -4.56 15.34 6.23
N ASN A 402 -4.64 15.54 4.91
CA ASN A 402 -4.65 16.86 4.29
C ASN A 402 -5.81 17.72 4.81
N TRP A 403 -6.99 17.13 4.94
CA TRP A 403 -8.14 17.84 5.49
C TRP A 403 -7.93 18.22 6.96
N LEU A 404 -7.46 17.30 7.81
CA LEU A 404 -7.19 17.56 9.22
C LEU A 404 -6.10 18.66 9.40
N GLU A 405 -5.08 18.66 8.54
CA GLU A 405 -4.04 19.68 8.51
C GLU A 405 -4.56 21.06 8.07
N SER A 406 -5.57 21.08 7.20
CA SER A 406 -6.18 22.32 6.71
C SER A 406 -7.10 23.00 7.74
N LEU A 407 -7.53 22.26 8.76
CA LEU A 407 -8.44 22.81 9.77
C LEU A 407 -7.73 23.79 10.72
N PRO A 408 -8.34 24.93 11.06
CA PRO A 408 -7.79 25.81 12.08
C PRO A 408 -7.81 25.11 13.45
N THR A 409 -6.80 25.34 14.27
CA THR A 409 -6.64 24.77 15.62
C THR A 409 -7.92 24.90 16.44
N LYS A 410 -8.61 26.04 16.35
CA LYS A 410 -9.88 26.28 17.04
C LYS A 410 -10.95 25.25 16.69
N ALA A 411 -11.08 24.86 15.41
CA ALA A 411 -12.07 23.86 14.97
C ALA A 411 -11.72 22.44 15.49
N LEU A 412 -10.43 22.14 15.63
CA LEU A 412 -9.95 20.92 16.24
C LEU A 412 -10.19 20.90 17.76
N ASP A 413 -9.96 22.04 18.45
CA ASP A 413 -10.17 22.17 19.90
C ASP A 413 -11.66 22.08 20.27
N GLU A 414 -12.54 22.63 19.43
CA GLU A 414 -14.00 22.50 19.62
C GLU A 414 -14.48 21.06 19.47
N ARG A 415 -13.69 20.20 18.83
CA ARG A 415 -14.02 18.79 18.57
C ARG A 415 -12.80 17.88 18.87
N PRO A 416 -12.56 17.56 20.15
CA PRO A 416 -11.37 16.81 20.59
C PRO A 416 -11.18 15.47 19.84
N MET A 417 -12.27 14.86 19.36
CA MET A 417 -12.22 13.64 18.54
C MET A 417 -11.40 13.83 17.26
N LEU A 418 -11.36 15.03 16.65
CA LEU A 418 -10.56 15.29 15.45
C LEU A 418 -9.05 15.22 15.75
N TRP A 419 -8.61 15.68 16.91
CA TRP A 419 -7.23 15.50 17.37
C TRP A 419 -6.88 14.00 17.50
N VAL A 420 -7.80 13.20 18.07
CA VAL A 420 -7.61 11.76 18.24
C VAL A 420 -7.50 11.07 16.88
N MET A 421 -8.34 11.46 15.92
CA MET A 421 -8.30 10.94 14.56
C MET A 421 -7.03 11.34 13.83
N PHE A 422 -6.58 12.56 14.04
CA PHE A 422 -5.31 13.04 13.48
C PHE A 422 -4.14 12.20 14.00
N ALA A 423 -4.08 11.98 15.31
CA ALA A 423 -3.07 11.10 15.93
C ALA A 423 -3.12 9.68 15.36
N GLY A 424 -4.33 9.12 15.22
CA GLY A 424 -4.54 7.79 14.63
C GLY A 424 -4.10 7.72 13.17
N ALA A 425 -4.42 8.72 12.36
CA ALA A 425 -4.01 8.80 10.96
C ALA A 425 -2.48 8.91 10.82
N LEU A 426 -1.82 9.74 11.63
CA LEU A 426 -0.35 9.83 11.69
C LEU A 426 0.28 8.49 12.07
N THR A 427 -0.27 7.79 13.08
CA THR A 427 0.21 6.47 13.50
C THR A 427 0.06 5.45 12.37
N THR A 428 -1.07 5.48 11.64
CA THR A 428 -1.32 4.62 10.48
C THR A 428 -0.36 4.92 9.32
N ALA A 429 0.02 6.19 9.14
CA ALA A 429 1.03 6.63 8.18
C ALA A 429 2.48 6.25 8.57
N GLY A 430 2.70 5.63 9.74
CA GLY A 430 4.03 5.36 10.27
C GLY A 430 4.76 6.60 10.83
N GLN A 431 4.09 7.74 10.90
CA GLN A 431 4.64 8.99 11.41
C GLN A 431 4.45 9.08 12.92
N THR A 432 5.41 8.59 13.69
CA THR A 432 5.32 8.61 15.16
C THR A 432 5.61 10.00 15.76
N SER A 433 6.31 10.86 15.02
CA SER A 433 6.57 12.25 15.43
C SER A 433 5.28 13.07 15.39
N GLY A 434 5.01 13.80 16.46
CA GLY A 434 3.82 14.66 16.58
C GLY A 434 2.55 13.96 17.07
N VAL A 435 2.49 12.62 17.13
CA VAL A 435 1.32 11.87 17.62
C VAL A 435 0.98 12.29 19.06
N GLU A 436 1.95 12.24 19.98
CA GLU A 436 1.72 12.62 21.38
C GLU A 436 1.28 14.08 21.53
N GLN A 437 1.80 14.99 20.69
CA GLN A 437 1.37 16.38 20.69
C GLN A 437 -0.12 16.51 20.34
N LYS A 438 -0.61 15.74 19.37
CA LYS A 438 -2.03 15.73 18.98
C LYS A 438 -2.91 15.13 20.08
N LEU A 439 -2.45 14.03 20.70
CA LEU A 439 -3.15 13.41 21.82
C LEU A 439 -3.24 14.32 23.05
N LYS A 440 -2.16 15.04 23.32
CA LYS A 440 -2.15 16.04 24.40
C LYS A 440 -3.10 17.21 24.09
N ALA A 441 -3.12 17.68 22.84
CA ALA A 441 -4.07 18.72 22.44
C ALA A 441 -5.53 18.24 22.61
N ALA A 442 -5.83 16.96 22.31
CA ALA A 442 -7.14 16.38 22.58
C ALA A 442 -7.47 16.38 24.09
N GLU A 443 -6.52 16.04 24.97
CA GLU A 443 -6.73 16.07 26.42
C GLU A 443 -6.91 17.50 26.94
N ASP A 444 -6.08 18.44 26.46
CA ASP A 444 -6.18 19.85 26.84
C ASP A 444 -7.54 20.45 26.44
N ALA A 445 -8.06 20.07 25.27
CA ALA A 445 -9.38 20.49 24.81
C ALA A 445 -10.55 19.87 25.63
N LEU A 446 -10.31 18.78 26.35
CA LEU A 446 -11.28 18.16 27.26
C LEU A 446 -11.19 18.70 28.70
N GLN A 447 -10.23 19.59 29.01
CA GLN A 447 -10.08 20.13 30.36
C GLN A 447 -11.32 20.94 30.77
N GLY A 448 -11.91 20.56 31.90
CA GLY A 448 -13.12 21.16 32.42
C GLY A 448 -14.43 20.65 31.83
N ALA A 449 -14.37 19.70 30.87
CA ALA A 449 -15.57 19.01 30.41
C ALA A 449 -16.10 18.05 31.48
N GLU A 450 -17.43 17.83 31.48
CA GLU A 450 -18.04 16.81 32.32
C GLU A 450 -17.59 15.42 31.87
N LEU A 451 -17.26 14.57 32.85
CA LEU A 451 -16.81 13.20 32.57
C LEU A 451 -18.01 12.29 32.23
N ASP A 452 -18.76 12.67 31.20
CA ASP A 452 -19.87 11.89 30.67
C ASP A 452 -19.38 10.66 29.87
N ILE A 453 -20.31 9.89 29.32
CA ILE A 453 -20.02 8.66 28.61
C ILE A 453 -19.24 8.90 27.31
N ASP A 454 -19.46 10.03 26.63
CA ASP A 454 -18.81 10.38 25.38
C ASP A 454 -17.41 10.92 25.61
N THR A 455 -17.23 11.79 26.61
CA THR A 455 -15.91 12.27 27.05
C THR A 455 -15.02 11.11 27.50
N ARG A 456 -15.58 10.12 28.23
CA ARG A 456 -14.85 8.91 28.60
C ARG A 456 -14.43 8.10 27.39
N ASP A 457 -15.30 7.91 26.39
CA ASP A 457 -14.95 7.19 25.17
C ASP A 457 -13.81 7.87 24.40
N ILE A 458 -13.80 9.21 24.34
CA ILE A 458 -12.69 9.97 23.73
C ILE A 458 -11.39 9.75 24.51
N LEU A 459 -11.41 9.83 25.84
CA LEU A 459 -10.24 9.54 26.68
C LEU A 459 -9.75 8.10 26.50
N GLY A 460 -10.69 7.15 26.34
CA GLY A 460 -10.37 5.76 26.01
C GLY A 460 -9.65 5.62 24.66
N ARG A 461 -10.09 6.36 23.64
CA ARG A 461 -9.44 6.39 22.32
C ARG A 461 -8.07 7.05 22.36
N ILE A 462 -7.88 8.10 23.16
CA ILE A 462 -6.57 8.73 23.42
C ILE A 462 -5.63 7.68 24.03
N ALA A 463 -6.09 6.97 25.05
CA ALA A 463 -5.32 5.92 25.69
C ALA A 463 -4.99 4.76 24.74
N ASN A 464 -5.93 4.36 23.86
CA ASN A 464 -5.68 3.36 22.80
C ASN A 464 -4.57 3.79 21.83
N ASN A 465 -4.59 5.03 21.36
CA ASN A 465 -3.53 5.55 20.47
C ASN A 465 -2.17 5.59 21.20
N ARG A 466 -2.14 5.99 22.47
CA ARG A 466 -0.92 5.95 23.30
C ARG A 466 -0.43 4.52 23.51
N ALA A 467 -1.33 3.56 23.75
CA ALA A 467 -0.95 2.16 23.88
C ALA A 467 -0.27 1.64 22.61
N THR A 468 -0.85 1.96 21.45
CA THR A 468 -0.29 1.58 20.15
C THR A 468 1.07 2.25 19.89
N LEU A 469 1.19 3.53 20.17
CA LEU A 469 2.45 4.28 20.06
C LEU A 469 3.54 3.69 20.98
N ALA A 470 3.20 3.45 22.25
CA ALA A 470 4.12 2.86 23.23
C ALA A 470 4.55 1.44 22.82
N PHE A 471 3.64 0.62 22.26
CA PHE A 471 3.98 -0.68 21.70
C PHE A 471 5.00 -0.58 20.55
N ILE A 472 4.78 0.36 19.60
CA ILE A 472 5.72 0.62 18.49
C ILE A 472 7.09 1.07 19.01
N GLN A 473 7.12 1.84 20.08
CA GLN A 473 8.34 2.36 20.72
C GLN A 473 9.01 1.38 21.70
N TYR A 474 8.53 0.12 21.79
CA TYR A 474 9.04 -0.90 22.74
C TYR A 474 9.01 -0.46 24.22
N GLN A 475 7.90 0.18 24.61
CA GLN A 475 7.62 0.60 25.98
C GLN A 475 6.46 -0.23 26.56
N PRO A 476 6.70 -1.52 26.89
CA PRO A 476 5.61 -2.45 27.22
C PRO A 476 4.83 -2.05 28.48
N ASP A 477 5.49 -1.52 29.51
CA ASP A 477 4.79 -1.10 30.72
C ASP A 477 3.83 0.07 30.46
N THR A 478 4.26 1.04 29.68
CA THR A 478 3.42 2.16 29.25
C THR A 478 2.27 1.67 28.38
N ALA A 479 2.54 0.76 27.45
CA ALA A 479 1.54 0.19 26.56
C ALA A 479 0.45 -0.56 27.34
N ILE A 480 0.82 -1.38 28.34
CA ILE A 480 -0.10 -2.11 29.22
C ILE A 480 -1.00 -1.12 29.99
N VAL A 481 -0.39 -0.11 30.66
CA VAL A 481 -1.15 0.87 31.45
C VAL A 481 -2.16 1.61 30.55
N GLN A 482 -1.74 2.04 29.37
CA GLN A 482 -2.59 2.77 28.46
C GLN A 482 -3.69 1.88 27.82
N ALA A 483 -3.38 0.63 27.49
CA ALA A 483 -4.37 -0.31 26.96
C ALA A 483 -5.45 -0.65 28.01
N LEU A 484 -5.05 -0.88 29.25
CA LEU A 484 -6.02 -1.11 30.36
C LEU A 484 -6.88 0.13 30.59
N ARG A 485 -6.30 1.32 30.59
CA ARG A 485 -7.04 2.58 30.68
C ARG A 485 -8.01 2.73 29.50
N ALA A 486 -7.59 2.39 28.29
CA ALA A 486 -8.48 2.41 27.14
C ALA A 486 -9.69 1.49 27.34
N LEU A 487 -9.47 0.24 27.77
CA LEU A 487 -10.55 -0.73 28.00
C LEU A 487 -11.50 -0.32 29.13
N GLU A 488 -11.03 0.43 30.14
CA GLU A 488 -11.86 0.98 31.21
C GLU A 488 -12.75 2.13 30.74
N TYR A 489 -12.22 3.03 29.88
CA TYR A 489 -12.89 4.26 29.48
C TYR A 489 -13.77 4.09 28.22
N LEU A 490 -13.38 3.20 27.30
CA LEU A 490 -14.13 2.95 26.07
C LEU A 490 -15.51 2.38 26.37
N ARG A 491 -16.51 2.85 25.65
CA ARG A 491 -17.87 2.31 25.71
C ARG A 491 -17.86 0.81 25.42
N PRO A 492 -18.71 0.02 26.12
CA PRO A 492 -18.79 -1.43 25.90
C PRO A 492 -19.15 -1.82 24.46
N ASP A 493 -19.94 -1.02 23.77
CA ASP A 493 -20.38 -1.22 22.39
C ASP A 493 -19.36 -0.76 21.35
N ASN A 494 -18.31 -0.02 21.75
CA ASN A 494 -17.22 0.40 20.88
C ASN A 494 -16.24 -0.77 20.62
N LEU A 495 -16.78 -1.88 20.14
CA LEU A 495 -16.01 -3.12 19.90
C LEU A 495 -14.80 -2.93 18.98
N PRO A 496 -14.83 -2.13 17.89
CA PRO A 496 -13.67 -1.97 17.03
C PRO A 496 -12.43 -1.43 17.75
N VAL A 497 -12.58 -0.35 18.56
CA VAL A 497 -11.46 0.25 19.28
C VAL A 497 -11.06 -0.62 20.48
N ARG A 498 -12.02 -1.19 21.19
CA ARG A 498 -11.74 -2.17 22.27
C ARG A 498 -10.91 -3.34 21.76
N ASN A 499 -11.23 -3.85 20.57
CA ASN A 499 -10.47 -4.94 19.95
C ASN A 499 -9.01 -4.59 19.69
N ILE A 500 -8.75 -3.39 19.17
CA ILE A 500 -7.37 -2.88 18.97
C ILE A 500 -6.67 -2.74 20.31
N SER A 501 -7.35 -2.19 21.34
CA SER A 501 -6.77 -2.06 22.70
C SER A 501 -6.46 -3.42 23.32
N THR A 502 -7.32 -4.41 23.14
CA THR A 502 -7.11 -5.78 23.64
C THR A 502 -5.93 -6.45 22.95
N TRP A 503 -5.82 -6.29 21.63
CA TRP A 503 -4.65 -6.76 20.89
C TRP A 503 -3.36 -6.06 21.34
N ALA A 504 -3.37 -4.72 21.49
CA ALA A 504 -2.21 -3.96 21.96
C ALA A 504 -1.77 -4.40 23.35
N LEU A 505 -2.73 -4.69 24.24
CA LEU A 505 -2.47 -5.25 25.57
C LEU A 505 -1.78 -6.61 25.48
N GLY A 506 -2.29 -7.53 24.66
CA GLY A 506 -1.67 -8.83 24.44
C GLY A 506 -0.25 -8.74 23.86
N ALA A 507 -0.05 -7.87 22.88
CA ALA A 507 1.25 -7.62 22.28
C ALA A 507 2.24 -6.98 23.27
N ALA A 508 1.78 -6.09 24.14
CA ALA A 508 2.60 -5.48 25.18
C ALA A 508 2.98 -6.49 26.30
N TYR A 509 2.06 -7.35 26.71
CA TYR A 509 2.38 -8.46 27.62
C TYR A 509 3.41 -9.41 27.02
N GLN A 510 3.31 -9.70 25.72
CA GLN A 510 4.29 -10.51 25.01
C GLN A 510 5.69 -9.85 25.02
N GLN A 511 5.77 -8.53 24.76
CA GLN A 511 7.06 -7.80 24.87
C GLN A 511 7.63 -7.84 26.28
N LYS A 512 6.77 -7.77 27.30
CA LYS A 512 7.17 -7.86 28.72
C LYS A 512 7.56 -9.27 29.15
N GLY A 513 7.14 -10.29 28.40
CA GLY A 513 7.36 -11.71 28.69
C GLY A 513 6.32 -12.34 29.60
N ASP A 514 5.18 -11.67 29.85
CA ASP A 514 4.03 -12.27 30.55
C ASP A 514 3.18 -13.08 29.55
N ARG A 515 3.59 -14.33 29.38
CA ARG A 515 3.03 -15.22 28.35
C ARG A 515 1.58 -15.58 28.60
N THR A 516 1.21 -15.76 29.85
CA THR A 516 -0.17 -16.11 30.25
C THR A 516 -1.12 -14.96 29.95
N ALA A 517 -0.79 -13.75 30.40
CA ALA A 517 -1.60 -12.57 30.11
C ALA A 517 -1.65 -12.25 28.60
N ALA A 518 -0.53 -12.44 27.90
CA ALA A 518 -0.48 -12.29 26.44
C ALA A 518 -1.42 -13.27 25.72
N SER A 519 -1.37 -14.55 26.08
CA SER A 519 -2.24 -15.59 25.47
C SER A 519 -3.72 -15.28 25.69
N MET A 520 -4.10 -14.87 26.91
CA MET A 520 -5.48 -14.51 27.23
C MET A 520 -5.97 -13.32 26.41
N ALA A 521 -5.21 -12.22 26.41
CA ALA A 521 -5.59 -11.01 25.69
C ALA A 521 -5.65 -11.23 24.17
N LEU A 522 -4.69 -11.96 23.59
CA LEU A 522 -4.68 -12.26 22.14
C LEU A 522 -5.86 -13.17 21.74
N THR A 523 -6.21 -14.15 22.59
CA THR A 523 -7.37 -15.01 22.34
C THR A 523 -8.68 -14.21 22.42
N GLU A 524 -8.80 -13.30 23.37
CA GLU A 524 -9.95 -12.38 23.48
C GLU A 524 -10.03 -11.47 22.24
N ALA A 525 -8.92 -10.91 21.80
CA ALA A 525 -8.89 -10.09 20.59
C ALA A 525 -9.35 -10.86 19.34
N ILE A 526 -8.96 -12.14 19.19
CA ILE A 526 -9.44 -13.01 18.11
C ILE A 526 -10.96 -13.19 18.19
N SER A 527 -11.49 -13.45 19.39
CA SER A 527 -12.93 -13.65 19.61
C SER A 527 -13.74 -12.40 19.26
N ILE A 528 -13.30 -11.22 19.73
CA ILE A 528 -13.94 -9.95 19.39
C ILE A 528 -13.88 -9.71 17.88
N SER A 529 -12.71 -9.94 17.25
CA SER A 529 -12.50 -9.78 15.82
C SER A 529 -13.47 -10.61 14.98
N GLN A 530 -13.69 -11.87 15.37
CA GLN A 530 -14.62 -12.77 14.68
C GLN A 530 -16.07 -12.26 14.77
N THR A 531 -16.45 -11.70 15.93
CA THR A 531 -17.80 -11.15 16.14
C THR A 531 -18.07 -9.94 15.25
N ILE A 532 -17.07 -9.06 15.06
CA ILE A 532 -17.23 -7.81 14.28
C ILE A 532 -16.73 -7.90 12.84
N GLY A 533 -16.21 -9.08 12.41
CA GLY A 533 -15.64 -9.26 11.08
C GLY A 533 -14.33 -8.51 10.83
N HIS A 534 -13.56 -8.20 11.88
CA HIS A 534 -12.35 -7.38 11.79
C HIS A 534 -11.11 -8.23 11.44
N THR A 535 -10.97 -8.59 10.17
CA THR A 535 -9.95 -9.54 9.69
C THR A 535 -8.50 -9.13 10.00
N PHE A 536 -8.20 -7.84 10.08
CA PHE A 536 -6.84 -7.35 10.33
C PHE A 536 -6.34 -7.69 11.74
N VAL A 537 -7.14 -7.39 12.77
CA VAL A 537 -6.76 -7.72 14.16
C VAL A 537 -6.72 -9.24 14.36
N THR A 538 -7.58 -10.01 13.68
CA THR A 538 -7.49 -11.47 13.68
C THR A 538 -6.11 -11.95 13.26
N LYS A 539 -5.58 -11.41 12.16
CA LYS A 539 -4.24 -11.77 11.64
C LYS A 539 -3.14 -11.45 12.65
N LEU A 540 -3.16 -10.23 13.19
CA LEU A 540 -2.18 -9.78 14.19
C LEU A 540 -2.20 -10.64 15.45
N ALA A 541 -3.39 -10.87 16.00
CA ALA A 541 -3.55 -11.63 17.25
C ALA A 541 -3.20 -13.11 17.05
N THR A 542 -3.52 -13.72 15.90
CA THR A 542 -3.14 -15.10 15.57
C THR A 542 -1.62 -15.25 15.49
N MET A 543 -0.90 -14.33 14.87
CA MET A 543 0.56 -14.37 14.82
C MET A 543 1.17 -14.18 16.22
N GLY A 544 0.63 -13.27 17.02
CA GLY A 544 1.03 -13.09 18.42
C GLY A 544 0.84 -14.36 19.25
N LEU A 545 -0.30 -15.03 19.09
CA LEU A 545 -0.58 -16.31 19.77
C LEU A 545 0.41 -17.41 19.36
N GLY A 546 0.72 -17.53 18.06
CA GLY A 546 1.75 -18.46 17.58
C GLY A 546 3.11 -18.20 18.25
N ARG A 547 3.48 -16.92 18.44
CA ARG A 547 4.71 -16.55 19.14
C ARG A 547 4.70 -16.96 20.63
N VAL A 548 3.58 -16.79 21.32
CA VAL A 548 3.44 -17.24 22.70
C VAL A 548 3.61 -18.76 22.80
N GLN A 549 2.92 -19.52 21.94
CA GLN A 549 3.01 -20.98 21.87
C GLN A 549 4.44 -21.48 21.57
N GLU A 550 5.18 -20.77 20.68
CA GLU A 550 6.59 -21.04 20.41
C GLU A 550 7.44 -20.90 21.67
N THR A 551 7.26 -19.84 22.46
CA THR A 551 7.99 -19.62 23.71
C THR A 551 7.58 -20.57 24.84
N GLU A 552 6.43 -21.21 24.75
CA GLU A 552 5.95 -22.27 25.65
C GLU A 552 6.43 -23.67 25.25
N ASN A 553 7.36 -23.80 24.31
CA ASN A 553 7.84 -25.06 23.72
C ASN A 553 6.74 -25.92 23.04
N ARG A 554 5.64 -25.29 22.62
CA ARG A 554 4.51 -25.96 21.95
C ARG A 554 4.64 -25.81 20.42
N LEU A 555 5.80 -26.25 19.87
CA LEU A 555 6.16 -25.95 18.47
C LEU A 555 5.17 -26.50 17.44
N TYR A 556 4.58 -27.67 17.65
CA TYR A 556 3.58 -28.22 16.71
C TYR A 556 2.34 -27.34 16.64
N LEU A 557 1.83 -26.91 17.79
CA LEU A 557 0.68 -26.00 17.85
C LEU A 557 1.02 -24.62 17.28
N ALA A 558 2.20 -24.09 17.59
CA ALA A 558 2.67 -22.82 17.04
C ALA A 558 2.76 -22.89 15.51
N ALA A 559 3.26 -23.99 14.94
CA ALA A 559 3.33 -24.19 13.50
C ALA A 559 1.95 -24.23 12.85
N GLU A 560 0.95 -24.89 13.46
CA GLU A 560 -0.43 -24.86 12.98
C GLU A 560 -1.01 -23.45 13.03
N THR A 561 -0.81 -22.73 14.12
CA THR A 561 -1.26 -21.34 14.29
C THR A 561 -0.62 -20.41 13.26
N TYR A 562 0.68 -20.54 12.99
CA TYR A 562 1.36 -19.74 11.95
C TYR A 562 0.91 -20.11 10.54
N ARG A 563 0.68 -21.41 10.23
CA ARG A 563 0.11 -21.81 8.93
C ARG A 563 -1.30 -21.25 8.75
N HIS A 564 -2.11 -21.28 9.79
CA HIS A 564 -3.43 -20.65 9.78
C HIS A 564 -3.31 -19.14 9.56
N ALA A 565 -2.38 -18.46 10.23
CA ALA A 565 -2.13 -17.04 9.98
C ALA A 565 -1.75 -16.77 8.51
N VAL A 566 -0.85 -17.58 7.92
CA VAL A 566 -0.51 -17.47 6.49
C VAL A 566 -1.73 -17.63 5.60
N GLN A 567 -2.61 -18.60 5.87
CA GLN A 567 -3.85 -18.81 5.12
C GLN A 567 -4.80 -17.60 5.19
N LEU A 568 -4.87 -16.92 6.34
CA LEU A 568 -5.68 -15.71 6.50
C LEU A 568 -5.20 -14.54 5.62
N PHE A 569 -3.94 -14.54 5.17
CA PHE A 569 -3.42 -13.53 4.24
C PHE A 569 -3.76 -13.86 2.77
N GLY A 570 -4.14 -15.11 2.45
CA GLY A 570 -4.48 -15.55 1.10
C GLY A 570 -3.25 -15.78 0.21
N GLU A 571 -3.46 -15.83 -1.10
CA GLU A 571 -2.42 -16.12 -2.09
C GLU A 571 -1.34 -15.04 -2.19
N TYR A 572 -1.68 -13.81 -1.81
CA TYR A 572 -0.78 -12.65 -1.86
C TYR A 572 -0.55 -12.13 -0.44
N PRO A 573 0.48 -12.65 0.24
CA PRO A 573 0.71 -12.29 1.63
C PRO A 573 1.17 -10.82 1.75
N LEU A 574 0.51 -10.09 2.63
CA LEU A 574 0.92 -8.75 3.05
C LEU A 574 2.30 -8.77 3.71
N PRO A 575 3.05 -7.66 3.72
CA PRO A 575 4.32 -7.54 4.45
C PRO A 575 4.24 -8.01 5.90
N LEU A 576 3.12 -7.77 6.56
CA LEU A 576 2.85 -8.23 7.93
C LEU A 576 2.93 -9.75 8.11
N ALA A 577 2.67 -10.54 7.06
CA ALA A 577 2.80 -12.00 7.10
C ALA A 577 4.25 -12.46 7.35
N CYS A 578 5.26 -11.57 7.25
CA CYS A 578 6.65 -11.87 7.53
C CYS A 578 6.83 -12.53 8.92
N GLU A 579 6.05 -12.12 9.92
CA GLU A 579 6.09 -12.69 11.27
C GLU A 579 5.69 -14.16 11.30
N ALA A 580 4.62 -14.54 10.56
CA ALA A 580 4.18 -15.93 10.49
C ALA A 580 5.21 -16.80 9.75
N TYR A 581 5.76 -16.30 8.64
CA TYR A 581 6.83 -17.01 7.91
C TYR A 581 8.10 -17.14 8.75
N LEU A 582 8.48 -16.12 9.52
CA LEU A 582 9.63 -16.19 10.42
C LEU A 582 9.41 -17.20 11.55
N GLY A 583 8.20 -17.24 12.12
CA GLY A 583 7.82 -18.24 13.11
C GLY A 583 7.95 -19.66 12.57
N LEU A 584 7.42 -19.92 11.37
CA LEU A 584 7.59 -21.20 10.69
C LEU A 584 9.07 -21.51 10.42
N ALA A 585 9.85 -20.53 9.97
CA ALA A 585 11.27 -20.71 9.71
C ALA A 585 12.05 -21.15 10.97
N ARG A 586 11.78 -20.50 12.12
CA ARG A 586 12.38 -20.88 13.40
C ARG A 586 11.99 -22.31 13.84
N ILE A 587 10.71 -22.66 13.68
CA ILE A 587 10.22 -23.99 14.04
C ILE A 587 10.85 -25.08 13.13
N TYR A 588 10.87 -24.88 11.82
CA TYR A 588 11.53 -25.82 10.91
C TYR A 588 13.04 -25.94 11.18
N TYR A 589 13.68 -24.84 11.58
CA TYR A 589 15.06 -24.86 12.05
C TYR A 589 15.20 -25.79 13.25
N GLU A 590 14.39 -25.60 14.29
CA GLU A 590 14.47 -26.45 15.49
C GLU A 590 14.17 -27.93 15.17
N TRP A 591 13.33 -28.22 14.18
CA TRP A 591 13.08 -29.59 13.70
C TRP A 591 14.17 -30.13 12.76
N ASN A 592 15.25 -29.37 12.54
CA ASN A 592 16.37 -29.71 11.64
C ASN A 592 15.99 -29.84 10.14
N ASP A 593 14.88 -29.25 9.74
CA ASP A 593 14.57 -29.07 8.33
C ASP A 593 15.11 -27.73 7.83
N LEU A 594 16.42 -27.69 7.58
CA LEU A 594 17.12 -26.47 7.20
C LEU A 594 16.71 -25.94 5.82
N TYR A 595 16.12 -26.78 4.98
CA TYR A 595 15.63 -26.38 3.67
C TYR A 595 14.33 -25.59 3.81
N ALA A 596 13.34 -26.14 4.51
CA ALA A 596 12.09 -25.44 4.78
C ALA A 596 12.33 -24.17 5.62
N ALA A 597 13.24 -24.21 6.59
CA ALA A 597 13.64 -23.05 7.39
C ALA A 597 14.18 -21.91 6.51
N GLU A 598 15.02 -22.24 5.51
CA GLU A 598 15.54 -21.23 4.58
C GLU A 598 14.46 -20.65 3.68
N GLN A 599 13.60 -21.47 3.11
CA GLN A 599 12.52 -21.01 2.23
C GLN A 599 11.58 -20.05 2.96
N HIS A 600 11.12 -20.43 4.16
CA HIS A 600 10.28 -19.58 4.97
C HIS A 600 11.02 -18.33 5.47
N GLY A 601 12.29 -18.43 5.85
CA GLY A 601 13.13 -17.31 6.26
C GLY A 601 13.33 -16.28 5.15
N GLN A 602 13.65 -16.73 3.93
CA GLN A 602 13.80 -15.85 2.76
C GLN A 602 12.46 -15.20 2.37
N GLN A 603 11.35 -15.94 2.45
CA GLN A 603 10.03 -15.37 2.20
C GLN A 603 9.69 -14.31 3.24
N SER A 604 10.00 -14.58 4.51
CA SER A 604 9.85 -13.59 5.58
C SER A 604 10.66 -12.32 5.31
N LEU A 605 11.93 -12.47 4.92
CA LEU A 605 12.80 -11.32 4.62
C LEU A 605 12.27 -10.50 3.45
N ARG A 606 11.87 -11.15 2.34
CA ARG A 606 11.28 -10.45 1.19
C ARG A 606 10.06 -9.62 1.59
N LEU A 607 9.18 -10.16 2.42
CA LEU A 607 8.01 -9.43 2.91
C LEU A 607 8.39 -8.30 3.87
N ALA A 608 9.34 -8.53 4.77
CA ALA A 608 9.80 -7.52 5.72
C ALA A 608 10.49 -6.32 5.02
N GLN A 609 11.21 -6.57 3.93
CA GLN A 609 11.88 -5.52 3.13
C GLN A 609 10.91 -4.64 2.35
N GLN A 610 9.65 -5.08 2.15
CA GLN A 610 8.61 -4.26 1.53
C GLN A 610 8.13 -3.10 2.43
N TRP A 611 8.50 -3.08 3.69
CA TRP A 611 8.18 -2.00 4.63
C TRP A 611 9.29 -0.96 4.73
N ASP A 612 9.72 -0.39 3.66
CA ASP A 612 10.61 0.78 3.54
C ASP A 612 11.53 1.09 4.76
N ARG A 613 12.02 0.03 5.42
CA ARG A 613 12.91 0.05 6.61
C ARG A 613 12.42 0.90 7.81
N VAL A 614 11.15 1.25 7.83
CA VAL A 614 10.51 1.97 8.96
C VAL A 614 10.33 1.03 10.16
N ILE A 615 10.20 -0.28 9.89
CA ILE A 615 9.99 -1.32 10.91
C ILE A 615 11.18 -2.27 10.90
N ASP A 616 11.67 -2.61 12.09
CA ASP A 616 12.87 -3.43 12.33
C ASP A 616 12.76 -4.93 12.00
N ARG A 617 11.67 -5.35 11.36
CA ARG A 617 11.38 -6.78 11.12
C ARG A 617 12.40 -7.48 10.22
N PHE A 618 12.95 -6.77 9.25
CA PHE A 618 14.01 -7.30 8.39
C PHE A 618 15.26 -7.68 9.21
N ILE A 619 15.59 -6.94 10.27
CA ILE A 619 16.72 -7.25 11.18
C ILE A 619 16.58 -8.66 11.76
N VAL A 620 15.40 -8.99 12.30
CA VAL A 620 15.15 -10.30 12.93
C VAL A 620 15.23 -11.43 11.90
N CYS A 621 14.76 -11.18 10.68
CA CYS A 621 14.84 -12.12 9.57
C CYS A 621 16.30 -12.39 9.16
N GLU A 622 17.10 -11.34 9.04
CA GLU A 622 18.52 -11.44 8.66
C GLU A 622 19.37 -12.11 9.75
N VAL A 623 19.11 -11.80 11.03
CA VAL A 623 19.75 -12.50 12.18
C VAL A 623 19.42 -14.00 12.16
N PHE A 624 18.17 -14.36 11.87
CA PHE A 624 17.79 -15.77 11.71
C PHE A 624 18.51 -16.44 10.54
N LEU A 625 18.58 -15.79 9.38
CA LEU A 625 19.28 -16.33 8.21
C LEU A 625 20.79 -16.44 8.42
N ALA A 626 21.41 -15.53 9.18
CA ALA A 626 22.81 -15.64 9.59
C ALA A 626 23.02 -16.86 10.50
N ARG A 627 22.11 -17.11 11.47
CA ARG A 627 22.13 -18.34 12.28
C ARG A 627 22.00 -19.60 11.41
N LEU A 628 21.13 -19.58 10.41
CA LEU A 628 20.97 -20.70 9.49
C LEU A 628 22.24 -20.96 8.64
N LYS A 629 22.91 -19.90 8.16
CA LYS A 629 24.20 -20.00 7.48
C LYS A 629 25.26 -20.64 8.39
N LEU A 630 25.34 -20.19 9.64
CA LEU A 630 26.25 -20.75 10.63
C LEU A 630 25.99 -22.24 10.87
N ALA A 631 24.73 -22.65 10.96
CA ALA A 631 24.32 -24.06 11.13
C ALA A 631 24.72 -24.95 9.95
N ARG A 632 24.88 -24.35 8.75
CA ARG A 632 25.39 -25.03 7.55
C ARG A 632 26.91 -24.97 7.38
N GLY A 633 27.61 -24.35 8.35
CA GLY A 633 29.08 -24.21 8.32
C GLY A 633 29.60 -22.97 7.59
N ASP A 634 28.74 -22.10 7.08
CA ASP A 634 29.11 -20.85 6.44
C ASP A 634 29.28 -19.72 7.47
N ALA A 635 30.34 -19.80 8.27
CA ALA A 635 30.65 -18.80 9.28
C ALA A 635 31.02 -17.42 8.67
N THR A 636 31.68 -17.44 7.50
CA THR A 636 32.09 -16.20 6.80
C THR A 636 30.87 -15.46 6.25
N GLY A 637 29.95 -16.16 5.59
CA GLY A 637 28.71 -15.57 5.10
C GLY A 637 27.79 -15.08 6.22
N ALA A 638 27.78 -15.79 7.36
CA ALA A 638 27.04 -15.35 8.56
C ALA A 638 27.62 -14.05 9.14
N ALA A 639 28.97 -13.95 9.24
CA ALA A 639 29.67 -12.75 9.72
C ALA A 639 29.39 -11.52 8.82
N ALA A 640 29.48 -11.69 7.50
CA ALA A 640 29.21 -10.62 6.55
C ALA A 640 27.78 -10.10 6.69
N MET A 641 26.81 -11.00 6.76
CA MET A 641 25.40 -10.63 6.94
C MET A 641 25.17 -9.87 8.26
N LEU A 642 25.72 -10.33 9.38
CA LEU A 642 25.56 -9.65 10.67
C LEU A 642 26.25 -8.29 10.73
N ALA A 643 27.34 -8.07 9.98
CA ALA A 643 27.96 -6.76 9.87
C ALA A 643 27.05 -5.74 9.15
N GLU A 644 26.36 -6.16 8.08
CA GLU A 644 25.35 -5.35 7.38
C GLU A 644 24.15 -5.05 8.30
N VAL A 645 23.71 -6.06 9.04
CA VAL A 645 22.62 -5.91 10.02
C VAL A 645 22.98 -4.89 11.10
N GLU A 646 24.18 -4.97 11.67
CA GLU A 646 24.64 -4.02 12.69
C GLU A 646 24.69 -2.59 12.14
N HIS A 647 25.17 -2.41 10.92
CA HIS A 647 25.18 -1.12 10.26
C HIS A 647 23.75 -0.58 10.13
N SER A 648 22.81 -1.39 9.66
CA SER A 648 21.40 -1.05 9.50
C SER A 648 20.74 -0.69 10.83
N VAL A 649 21.03 -1.45 11.92
CA VAL A 649 20.51 -1.16 13.27
C VAL A 649 20.94 0.22 13.74
N ARG A 650 22.21 0.59 13.54
CA ARG A 650 22.75 1.91 13.93
C ARG A 650 22.18 3.03 13.06
N GLN A 651 22.10 2.82 11.76
CA GLN A 651 21.59 3.81 10.78
C GLN A 651 20.13 4.18 11.05
N HIS A 652 19.30 3.21 11.40
CA HIS A 652 17.86 3.41 11.64
C HIS A 652 17.49 3.55 13.11
N ASN A 653 18.49 3.63 14.01
CA ASN A 653 18.31 3.78 15.46
C ASN A 653 17.48 2.65 16.12
N PHE A 654 17.59 1.42 15.64
CA PHE A 654 16.94 0.24 16.24
C PHE A 654 17.75 -0.32 17.43
N VAL A 655 18.08 0.53 18.39
CA VAL A 655 18.98 0.23 19.53
C VAL A 655 18.51 -1.00 20.32
N HIS A 656 17.20 -1.23 20.42
CA HIS A 656 16.62 -2.38 21.11
C HIS A 656 16.95 -3.73 20.47
N ARG A 657 17.44 -3.76 19.20
CA ARG A 657 17.90 -4.96 18.49
C ARG A 657 19.36 -5.31 18.72
N ILE A 658 20.15 -4.38 19.26
CA ILE A 658 21.58 -4.63 19.51
C ILE A 658 21.83 -5.91 20.30
N PRO A 659 21.09 -6.22 21.38
CA PRO A 659 21.32 -7.45 22.14
C PRO A 659 21.15 -8.73 21.30
N GLU A 660 20.14 -8.79 20.42
CA GLU A 660 19.87 -9.94 19.55
C GLU A 660 20.97 -10.12 18.49
N VAL A 661 21.40 -9.01 17.89
CA VAL A 661 22.48 -9.01 16.88
C VAL A 661 23.80 -9.40 17.52
N SER A 662 24.16 -8.82 18.67
CA SER A 662 25.41 -9.12 19.38
C SER A 662 25.49 -10.58 19.84
N ALA A 663 24.37 -11.18 20.27
CA ALA A 663 24.35 -12.61 20.62
C ALA A 663 24.65 -13.50 19.41
N ALA A 664 24.11 -13.17 18.22
CA ALA A 664 24.41 -13.90 17.01
C ALA A 664 25.88 -13.70 16.56
N GLN A 665 26.41 -12.48 16.71
CA GLN A 665 27.82 -12.18 16.40
C GLN A 665 28.78 -12.95 17.32
N VAL A 666 28.50 -13.04 18.62
CA VAL A 666 29.29 -13.85 19.58
C VAL A 666 29.38 -15.30 19.12
N LEU A 667 28.26 -15.92 18.69
CA LEU A 667 28.28 -17.29 18.16
C LEU A 667 29.15 -17.43 16.92
N VAL A 668 29.10 -16.49 16.00
CA VAL A 668 29.91 -16.50 14.77
C VAL A 668 31.39 -16.36 15.10
N LEU A 669 31.76 -15.40 15.99
CA LEU A 669 33.15 -15.17 16.40
C LEU A 669 33.74 -16.40 17.09
N LEU A 670 32.99 -17.05 17.98
CA LEU A 670 33.41 -18.30 18.62
C LEU A 670 33.65 -19.43 17.59
N ARG A 671 32.82 -19.53 16.57
CA ARG A 671 32.99 -20.52 15.47
C ARG A 671 34.17 -20.19 14.56
N GLN A 672 34.53 -18.91 14.44
CA GLN A 672 35.75 -18.47 13.71
C GLN A 672 37.03 -18.57 14.53
N GLY A 673 36.92 -18.83 15.84
CA GLY A 673 38.04 -18.92 16.77
C GLY A 673 38.54 -17.56 17.28
N ASP A 674 37.81 -16.45 17.00
CA ASP A 674 38.15 -15.13 17.53
C ASP A 674 37.56 -14.92 18.94
N LEU A 675 38.21 -15.55 19.90
CA LEU A 675 37.81 -15.52 21.30
C LEU A 675 37.91 -14.10 21.92
N ALA A 676 38.86 -13.30 21.49
CA ALA A 676 39.08 -11.97 22.04
C ALA A 676 37.94 -11.03 21.64
N ALA A 677 37.55 -11.02 20.36
CA ALA A 677 36.42 -10.22 19.89
C ALA A 677 35.09 -10.72 20.49
N ALA A 678 34.89 -12.04 20.60
CA ALA A 678 33.70 -12.59 21.25
C ALA A 678 33.57 -12.15 22.72
N ALA A 679 34.68 -12.16 23.47
CA ALA A 679 34.72 -11.73 24.87
C ALA A 679 34.38 -10.22 25.00
N HIS A 680 35.02 -9.38 24.23
CA HIS A 680 34.75 -7.96 24.22
C HIS A 680 33.28 -7.62 23.91
N LEU A 681 32.69 -8.31 22.93
CA LEU A 681 31.31 -8.11 22.54
C LEU A 681 30.33 -8.56 23.64
N ALA A 682 30.58 -9.71 24.27
CA ALA A 682 29.78 -10.24 25.39
C ALA A 682 29.88 -9.39 26.66
N GLU A 683 31.01 -8.69 26.88
CA GLU A 683 31.15 -7.70 27.95
C GLU A 683 30.39 -6.40 27.64
N THR A 684 30.48 -5.93 26.41
CA THR A 684 29.80 -4.69 25.97
C THR A 684 28.27 -4.84 26.00
N TYR A 685 27.77 -6.01 25.60
CA TYR A 685 26.33 -6.31 25.57
C TYR A 685 26.05 -7.59 26.37
N PRO A 686 26.01 -7.50 27.69
CA PRO A 686 25.97 -8.69 28.54
C PRO A 686 24.64 -9.45 28.41
N GLN A 687 24.76 -10.70 27.95
CA GLN A 687 23.68 -11.67 27.90
C GLN A 687 24.17 -12.97 28.52
N PRO A 688 23.41 -13.58 29.48
CA PRO A 688 23.90 -14.71 30.26
C PRO A 688 24.37 -15.91 29.42
N ILE A 689 23.62 -16.27 28.36
CA ILE A 689 24.00 -17.38 27.49
C ILE A 689 25.26 -17.06 26.66
N SER A 690 25.38 -15.85 26.11
CA SER A 690 26.57 -15.42 25.38
C SER A 690 27.79 -15.34 26.28
N GLN A 691 27.67 -14.82 27.49
CA GLN A 691 28.74 -14.80 28.49
C GLN A 691 29.20 -16.19 28.88
N ALA A 692 28.25 -17.10 29.13
CA ALA A 692 28.59 -18.48 29.51
C ALA A 692 29.28 -19.20 28.36
N ARG A 693 28.93 -18.97 27.08
CA ARG A 693 29.63 -19.54 25.92
C ARG A 693 31.06 -19.02 25.78
N VAL A 694 31.29 -17.74 26.01
CA VAL A 694 32.64 -17.13 25.99
C VAL A 694 33.48 -17.71 27.15
N LEU A 695 32.94 -17.74 28.35
CA LEU A 695 33.64 -18.33 29.53
C LEU A 695 33.99 -19.80 29.30
N LEU A 696 33.07 -20.58 28.72
CA LEU A 696 33.32 -21.96 28.33
C LEU A 696 34.48 -22.08 27.32
N ALA A 697 34.49 -21.23 26.32
CA ALA A 697 35.54 -21.19 25.29
C ALA A 697 36.90 -20.73 25.87
N GLN A 698 36.91 -19.90 26.92
CA GLN A 698 38.10 -19.50 27.68
C GLN A 698 38.59 -20.58 28.63
N GLY A 699 37.80 -21.66 28.85
CA GLY A 699 38.09 -22.74 29.80
C GLY A 699 37.66 -22.44 31.23
N ASP A 700 37.02 -21.29 31.51
CA ASP A 700 36.48 -20.98 32.86
C ASP A 700 35.06 -21.54 33.00
N THR A 701 35.03 -22.85 33.16
CA THR A 701 33.78 -23.60 33.30
C THR A 701 33.07 -23.30 34.63
N SER A 702 33.82 -22.89 35.68
CA SER A 702 33.25 -22.53 36.98
C SER A 702 32.45 -21.24 36.90
N ALA A 703 33.03 -20.21 36.30
CA ALA A 703 32.33 -18.94 36.07
C ALA A 703 31.13 -19.13 35.15
N ALA A 704 31.25 -19.96 34.08
CA ALA A 704 30.17 -20.28 33.19
C ALA A 704 28.97 -20.91 33.89
N LEU A 705 29.20 -21.89 34.80
CA LEU A 705 28.14 -22.48 35.59
C LEU A 705 27.53 -21.54 36.61
N ALA A 706 28.28 -20.61 37.19
CA ALA A 706 27.72 -19.60 38.07
C ALA A 706 26.73 -18.67 37.36
N VAL A 707 27.10 -18.19 36.17
CA VAL A 707 26.22 -17.38 35.31
C VAL A 707 24.96 -18.15 34.92
N LEU A 708 25.11 -19.38 34.39
CA LEU A 708 23.99 -20.21 33.97
C LEU A 708 23.09 -20.62 35.16
N GLY A 709 23.67 -20.90 36.33
CA GLY A 709 22.90 -21.27 37.51
C GLY A 709 21.99 -20.13 38.02
N SER A 710 22.52 -18.92 38.08
CA SER A 710 21.74 -17.72 38.42
C SER A 710 20.63 -17.46 37.37
N PHE A 711 20.94 -17.61 36.10
CA PHE A 711 19.98 -17.37 35.02
C PHE A 711 18.91 -18.47 34.99
N ARG A 712 19.26 -19.75 35.24
CA ARG A 712 18.33 -20.87 35.39
C ARG A 712 17.27 -20.59 36.44
N GLN A 713 17.69 -20.17 37.63
CA GLN A 713 16.76 -19.85 38.75
C GLN A 713 15.79 -18.73 38.37
N GLN A 714 16.26 -17.72 37.64
CA GLN A 714 15.40 -16.63 37.14
C GLN A 714 14.37 -17.14 36.12
N MET A 715 14.77 -18.03 35.19
CA MET A 715 13.87 -18.58 34.16
C MET A 715 12.84 -19.53 34.74
N GLU A 716 13.24 -20.34 35.73
CA GLU A 716 12.33 -21.19 36.49
C GLU A 716 11.30 -20.37 37.28
N ALA A 717 11.72 -19.28 37.94
CA ALA A 717 10.83 -18.38 38.68
C ALA A 717 9.84 -17.65 37.76
N LYS A 718 10.23 -17.31 36.51
CA LYS A 718 9.39 -16.69 35.49
C LYS A 718 8.54 -17.68 34.70
N GLY A 719 8.82 -18.98 34.77
CA GLY A 719 8.18 -19.99 33.93
C GLY A 719 8.55 -19.89 32.46
N TRP A 720 9.71 -19.35 32.09
CA TRP A 720 10.16 -19.19 30.73
C TRP A 720 10.83 -20.44 30.19
N VAL A 721 10.02 -21.34 29.68
CA VAL A 721 10.39 -22.72 29.34
C VAL A 721 11.41 -22.79 28.17
N ASP A 722 11.31 -21.91 27.17
CA ASP A 722 12.24 -21.85 26.06
C ASP A 722 13.66 -21.38 26.48
N GLU A 723 13.74 -20.34 27.34
CA GLU A 723 15.02 -19.89 27.87
C GLU A 723 15.61 -20.92 28.87
N LEU A 724 14.76 -21.52 29.66
CA LEU A 724 15.17 -22.60 30.59
C LEU A 724 15.81 -23.76 29.81
N LEU A 725 15.20 -24.19 28.70
CA LEU A 725 15.75 -25.24 27.85
C LEU A 725 17.15 -24.90 27.32
N LYS A 726 17.33 -23.65 26.79
CA LYS A 726 18.64 -23.18 26.32
C LYS A 726 19.71 -23.21 27.40
N VAL A 727 19.35 -22.77 28.60
CA VAL A 727 20.26 -22.81 29.78
C VAL A 727 20.67 -24.22 30.13
N MET A 728 19.70 -25.14 30.23
CA MET A 728 19.94 -26.52 30.63
C MET A 728 20.83 -27.27 29.62
N VAL A 729 20.59 -27.05 28.31
CA VAL A 729 21.40 -27.61 27.24
C VAL A 729 22.85 -27.14 27.36
N LEU A 730 23.11 -25.86 27.60
CA LEU A 730 24.45 -25.32 27.75
C LEU A 730 25.07 -25.74 29.09
N GLN A 731 24.32 -25.83 30.18
CA GLN A 731 24.80 -26.37 31.47
C GLN A 731 25.28 -27.81 31.34
N ALA A 732 24.55 -28.67 30.63
CA ALA A 732 24.95 -30.05 30.41
C ALA A 732 26.31 -30.12 29.66
N VAL A 733 26.53 -29.26 28.66
CA VAL A 733 27.83 -29.16 27.96
C VAL A 733 28.96 -28.72 28.91
N VAL A 734 28.73 -27.64 29.70
CA VAL A 734 29.75 -27.13 30.64
C VAL A 734 30.12 -28.16 31.67
N LEU A 735 29.13 -28.85 32.30
CA LEU A 735 29.34 -29.93 33.26
C LEU A 735 30.11 -31.11 32.65
N GLN A 736 29.83 -31.45 31.40
CA GLN A 736 30.59 -32.47 30.65
C GLN A 736 32.06 -32.09 30.50
N VAL A 737 32.35 -30.82 30.15
CA VAL A 737 33.73 -30.32 30.05
C VAL A 737 34.45 -30.34 31.40
N GLN A 738 33.73 -30.09 32.51
CA GLN A 738 34.27 -30.24 33.88
C GLN A 738 34.46 -31.70 34.35
N CYS A 739 34.11 -32.69 33.51
CA CYS A 739 34.09 -34.09 33.87
C CYS A 739 33.08 -34.49 34.97
N GLU A 740 32.08 -33.65 35.27
CA GLU A 740 30.97 -33.92 36.20
C GLU A 740 29.87 -34.73 35.51
N LYS A 741 30.20 -35.95 35.09
CA LYS A 741 29.40 -36.76 34.14
C LYS A 741 27.99 -37.08 34.62
N GLU A 742 27.81 -37.32 35.92
CA GLU A 742 26.52 -37.68 36.51
C GLU A 742 25.57 -36.48 36.51
N LYS A 743 26.08 -35.30 36.88
CA LYS A 743 25.31 -34.07 36.86
C LYS A 743 24.99 -33.66 35.43
N ALA A 744 25.94 -33.79 34.49
CA ALA A 744 25.69 -33.53 33.10
C ALA A 744 24.58 -34.41 32.51
N ALA A 745 24.60 -35.71 32.85
CA ALA A 745 23.59 -36.66 32.40
C ALA A 745 22.21 -36.35 33.01
N GLN A 746 22.15 -35.93 34.26
CA GLN A 746 20.91 -35.52 34.90
C GLN A 746 20.31 -34.27 34.23
N VAL A 747 21.09 -33.21 34.10
CA VAL A 747 20.62 -31.96 33.44
C VAL A 747 20.22 -32.22 32.02
N LEU A 748 20.95 -33.03 31.25
CA LEU A 748 20.56 -33.44 29.93
C LEU A 748 19.23 -34.19 29.89
N GLY A 749 19.02 -35.14 30.83
CA GLY A 749 17.74 -35.86 30.93
C GLY A 749 16.55 -34.94 31.16
N GLU A 750 16.71 -33.95 32.05
CA GLU A 750 15.71 -32.92 32.29
C GLU A 750 15.47 -32.07 31.00
N ALA A 751 16.53 -31.66 30.30
CA ALA A 751 16.43 -30.91 29.08
C ALA A 751 15.75 -31.69 27.94
N LEU A 752 16.06 -33.00 27.81
CA LEU A 752 15.43 -33.88 26.83
C LEU A 752 13.92 -34.04 27.09
N ALA A 753 13.52 -34.21 28.36
CA ALA A 753 12.11 -34.31 28.76
C ALA A 753 11.33 -33.03 28.44
N LEU A 754 11.99 -31.86 28.55
CA LEU A 754 11.39 -30.56 28.25
C LEU A 754 11.29 -30.30 26.75
N ALA A 755 12.22 -30.82 25.94
CA ALA A 755 12.35 -30.61 24.52
C ALA A 755 11.52 -31.59 23.67
N GLU A 756 11.34 -32.82 24.13
CA GLU A 756 10.72 -33.91 23.37
C GLU A 756 9.30 -33.56 22.90
N PRO A 757 8.40 -32.98 23.73
CA PRO A 757 7.05 -32.65 23.30
C PRO A 757 7.00 -31.62 22.16
N GLY A 758 8.02 -30.75 22.02
CA GLY A 758 8.16 -29.77 20.93
C GLY A 758 8.92 -30.31 19.72
N GLY A 759 9.58 -31.47 19.86
CA GLY A 759 10.37 -32.10 18.80
C GLY A 759 11.66 -31.35 18.47
N TYR A 760 12.25 -30.66 19.43
CA TYR A 760 13.50 -29.90 19.24
C TYR A 760 14.66 -30.79 18.82
N VAL A 761 15.43 -30.36 17.84
CA VAL A 761 16.62 -31.04 17.37
C VAL A 761 17.84 -30.12 17.37
N ARG A 762 17.71 -28.95 16.74
CA ARG A 762 18.86 -28.06 16.51
C ARG A 762 19.44 -27.48 17.79
N ILE A 763 18.64 -27.24 18.81
CA ILE A 763 19.12 -26.74 20.09
C ILE A 763 20.19 -27.64 20.70
N PHE A 764 20.15 -28.96 20.44
CA PHE A 764 21.18 -29.93 20.87
C PHE A 764 22.29 -30.07 19.83
N VAL A 765 21.96 -30.18 18.55
CA VAL A 765 22.92 -30.40 17.48
C VAL A 765 23.89 -29.23 17.32
N ASP A 766 23.43 -28.02 17.55
CA ASP A 766 24.25 -26.79 17.46
C ASP A 766 25.37 -26.75 18.53
N GLU A 767 25.25 -27.50 19.63
CA GLU A 767 26.27 -27.60 20.68
C GLU A 767 27.45 -28.54 20.27
N GLY A 768 27.33 -29.27 19.17
CA GLY A 768 28.42 -30.03 18.56
C GLY A 768 28.79 -31.33 19.29
N GLU A 769 30.06 -31.73 19.13
CA GLU A 769 30.53 -33.05 19.55
C GLU A 769 30.42 -33.36 21.07
N ALA A 770 30.55 -32.34 21.91
CA ALA A 770 30.38 -32.53 23.35
C ALA A 770 28.95 -32.98 23.71
N MET A 771 27.96 -32.40 23.07
CA MET A 771 26.56 -32.78 23.26
C MET A 771 26.25 -34.13 22.61
N ARG A 772 26.79 -34.41 21.41
CA ARG A 772 26.66 -35.71 20.77
C ARG A 772 27.12 -36.83 21.69
N TRP A 773 28.31 -36.67 22.28
CA TRP A 773 28.88 -37.67 23.19
C TRP A 773 28.04 -37.89 24.47
N LEU A 774 27.45 -36.81 25.00
CA LEU A 774 26.51 -36.87 26.12
C LEU A 774 25.27 -37.71 25.80
N ILE A 775 24.67 -37.45 24.62
CA ILE A 775 23.47 -38.14 24.16
C ILE A 775 23.79 -39.63 23.87
N GLU A 776 24.92 -39.95 23.27
CA GLU A 776 25.35 -41.35 23.02
C GLU A 776 25.42 -42.16 24.33
N LYS A 777 25.92 -41.57 25.39
CA LYS A 777 25.94 -42.22 26.69
C LYS A 777 24.57 -42.41 27.32
N GLN A 778 23.67 -41.50 27.13
CA GLN A 778 22.29 -41.58 27.61
C GLN A 778 21.47 -42.62 26.82
N SER A 779 21.70 -42.75 25.50
CA SER A 779 21.00 -43.71 24.63
C SER A 779 21.37 -45.18 24.91
N LEU A 780 22.48 -45.42 25.58
CA LEU A 780 22.88 -46.78 25.97
C LEU A 780 21.91 -47.44 26.98
N ASN A 781 21.08 -46.68 27.65
CA ASN A 781 20.02 -47.16 28.52
C ASN A 781 18.70 -47.34 27.73
N ARG A 782 18.55 -48.47 27.05
CA ARG A 782 17.41 -48.77 26.15
C ARG A 782 16.03 -48.76 26.82
N ASP A 783 15.97 -48.89 28.14
CA ASP A 783 14.71 -48.91 28.90
C ASP A 783 14.23 -47.49 29.28
N HIS A 784 14.99 -46.45 28.92
CA HIS A 784 14.59 -45.08 29.22
C HIS A 784 13.54 -44.58 28.24
N PRO A 785 12.43 -43.92 28.71
CA PRO A 785 11.33 -43.43 27.85
C PRO A 785 11.80 -42.52 26.68
N LEU A 786 12.92 -41.82 26.87
CA LEU A 786 13.47 -40.85 25.88
C LEU A 786 14.51 -41.49 24.94
N SER A 787 14.73 -42.81 24.97
CA SER A 787 15.75 -43.48 24.13
C SER A 787 15.50 -43.26 22.63
N GLY A 788 14.24 -43.38 22.17
CA GLY A 788 13.87 -43.14 20.79
C GLY A 788 14.10 -41.67 20.35
N TYR A 789 13.92 -40.70 21.25
CA TYR A 789 14.23 -39.32 21.01
C TYR A 789 15.75 -39.06 20.96
N ALA A 790 16.52 -39.64 21.83
CA ALA A 790 17.97 -39.58 21.81
C ALA A 790 18.55 -40.17 20.52
N ASP A 791 18.03 -41.30 20.02
CA ASP A 791 18.42 -41.91 18.74
C ASP A 791 18.10 -40.96 17.53
N LYS A 792 16.96 -40.27 17.55
CA LYS A 792 16.62 -39.25 16.56
C LYS A 792 17.63 -38.10 16.57
N LEU A 793 18.04 -37.64 17.74
CA LEU A 793 19.06 -36.61 17.90
C LEU A 793 20.40 -37.05 17.36
N LEU A 794 20.86 -38.26 17.68
CA LEU A 794 22.12 -38.80 17.21
C LEU A 794 22.15 -38.96 15.68
N ALA A 795 21.05 -39.40 15.11
CA ALA A 795 20.91 -39.44 13.65
C ALA A 795 21.05 -38.08 12.98
N ALA A 796 20.67 -37.00 13.67
CA ALA A 796 20.81 -35.63 13.16
C ALA A 796 22.24 -35.11 13.15
N PHE A 797 23.12 -35.58 14.06
CA PHE A 797 24.56 -35.27 14.04
C PHE A 797 25.31 -35.96 12.89
N THR A 798 24.82 -37.10 12.41
CA THR A 798 25.53 -37.94 11.42
C THR A 798 25.10 -37.68 9.98
N ARG A 799 23.96 -37.05 9.78
CA ARG A 799 23.53 -36.66 8.42
C ARG A 799 24.33 -35.46 7.93
N PRO A 800 25.12 -35.63 6.83
CA PRO A 800 25.65 -34.44 6.18
C PRO A 800 24.48 -33.55 5.76
N VAL A 801 24.58 -32.25 6.03
CA VAL A 801 23.64 -31.27 5.50
C VAL A 801 23.57 -31.46 3.99
N PRO A 802 22.45 -31.83 3.38
CA PRO A 802 22.37 -31.96 1.95
C PRO A 802 22.86 -30.66 1.32
N ALA A 803 23.87 -30.70 0.50
CA ALA A 803 24.24 -29.59 -0.37
C ALA A 803 22.94 -29.21 -1.12
N PRO A 804 22.65 -27.92 -1.28
CA PRO A 804 21.48 -27.51 -2.04
C PRO A 804 21.57 -28.24 -3.38
N LYS A 805 20.63 -29.13 -3.66
CA LYS A 805 20.42 -29.59 -5.02
C LYS A 805 20.13 -28.32 -5.79
N SER A 806 21.09 -27.86 -6.56
CA SER A 806 20.87 -26.89 -7.59
C SER A 806 19.84 -27.50 -8.56
N THR A 807 18.58 -27.40 -8.23
CA THR A 807 17.54 -27.34 -9.21
C THR A 807 17.77 -25.98 -9.88
N VAL A 808 18.71 -25.95 -10.77
CA VAL A 808 18.72 -25.05 -11.88
C VAL A 808 17.40 -25.35 -12.58
N ILE A 809 16.35 -24.64 -12.17
CA ILE A 809 15.27 -24.33 -13.07
C ILE A 809 15.98 -23.53 -14.15
N HIS A 810 16.32 -24.21 -15.24
CA HIS A 810 16.52 -23.55 -16.50
C HIS A 810 15.20 -22.86 -16.86
N GLN A 811 14.91 -21.74 -16.24
CA GLN A 811 14.32 -20.68 -16.99
C GLN A 811 15.39 -20.34 -18.03
N LYS A 812 15.09 -20.69 -19.27
CA LYS A 812 15.74 -20.07 -20.41
C LYS A 812 15.61 -18.56 -20.17
N ALA A 813 16.62 -17.96 -19.52
CA ALA A 813 16.95 -16.59 -19.78
C ALA A 813 17.25 -16.59 -21.28
N ASP A 814 16.36 -16.01 -22.07
CA ASP A 814 16.67 -15.65 -23.43
C ASP A 814 17.98 -14.85 -23.34
N MET A 815 18.96 -15.37 -24.04
CA MET A 815 20.30 -14.85 -24.07
C MET A 815 20.21 -13.37 -24.42
N ILE A 816 20.61 -12.52 -23.49
CA ILE A 816 21.14 -11.21 -23.84
C ILE A 816 22.25 -11.52 -24.83
N GLU A 817 22.13 -11.08 -26.08
CA GLU A 817 23.20 -11.23 -27.06
C GLU A 817 24.52 -10.77 -26.43
N PRO A 818 25.58 -11.55 -26.53
CA PRO A 818 26.88 -11.14 -25.98
C PRO A 818 27.25 -9.81 -26.64
N LEU A 819 27.62 -8.83 -25.81
CA LEU A 819 28.04 -7.52 -26.24
C LEU A 819 29.04 -7.68 -27.39
N SER A 820 28.84 -6.98 -28.48
CA SER A 820 29.76 -6.98 -29.62
C SER A 820 31.12 -6.45 -29.19
N GLU A 821 32.18 -6.84 -29.89
CA GLU A 821 33.56 -6.38 -29.61
C GLU A 821 33.65 -4.86 -29.51
N ARG A 822 32.83 -4.14 -30.28
CA ARG A 822 32.77 -2.68 -30.30
C ARG A 822 32.11 -2.10 -29.05
N GLU A 823 31.10 -2.78 -28.48
CA GLU A 823 30.44 -2.39 -27.21
C GLU A 823 31.37 -2.68 -26.02
N MET A 824 32.14 -3.76 -26.08
CA MET A 824 33.15 -4.06 -25.09
C MET A 824 34.32 -3.06 -25.13
N GLU A 825 34.65 -2.52 -26.28
CA GLU A 825 35.69 -1.50 -26.45
C GLU A 825 35.23 -0.13 -25.89
N VAL A 826 33.97 0.23 -26.10
CA VAL A 826 33.34 1.44 -25.51
C VAL A 826 33.28 1.33 -23.98
N LEU A 827 32.94 0.16 -23.44
CA LEU A 827 32.94 -0.08 -21.98
C LEU A 827 34.35 -0.02 -21.37
N LYS A 828 35.39 -0.47 -22.12
CA LYS A 828 36.78 -0.33 -21.69
C LYS A 828 37.24 1.12 -21.69
N LEU A 829 36.81 1.92 -22.66
CA LEU A 829 37.14 3.35 -22.76
C LEU A 829 36.43 4.14 -21.64
N LEU A 830 35.15 3.87 -21.36
CA LEU A 830 34.41 4.48 -20.25
C LEU A 830 35.03 4.14 -18.87
N ARG A 831 35.56 2.93 -18.72
CA ARG A 831 36.24 2.54 -17.49
C ARG A 831 37.62 3.23 -17.34
N SER A 832 38.26 3.62 -18.40
CA SER A 832 39.55 4.34 -18.38
C SER A 832 39.39 5.83 -18.08
N GLU A 833 38.25 6.43 -18.42
CA GLU A 833 37.97 7.86 -18.14
C GLU A 833 37.43 8.09 -16.72
N LEU A 834 36.94 7.07 -16.02
CA LEU A 834 36.49 7.16 -14.61
C LEU A 834 37.62 6.95 -13.59
N SER A 835 38.86 6.77 -14.01
CA SER A 835 40.06 6.61 -13.16
C SER A 835 41.08 7.73 -13.34
N GLY A 836 40.60 8.96 -13.47
CA GLY A 836 41.46 10.17 -13.43
C GLY A 836 41.37 10.87 -12.06
N PRO A 837 42.39 11.63 -11.65
CA PRO A 837 42.80 11.89 -10.26
C PRO A 837 41.81 12.63 -9.38
#